data_57343b18f1b8ca51adef4c86c9dab6c2
#
_entry.id   57343b18f1b8ca51adef4c86c9dab6c2
#
_cell.length_a   1.000
_cell.length_b   1.000
_cell.length_c   1.000
_cell.angle_alpha   90.00
_cell.angle_beta   90.00
_cell.angle_gamma   90.00
#
_symmetry.space_group_name_H-M   'P 1'
#
loop_
_entity.id
_entity.type
_entity.pdbx_description
1 polymer ?
#
loop_
_entity_poly.entity_id
_entity_poly.type
_entity_poly.pdbx_seq_one_letter_code
_entity_poly.pdbx_strand_id
1 'polypeptide(L)'
;MKRLFHFLFFAFACIMTSKAVPAYRGSINALQPDGTTITFYINGDEHWHQCVSTDGYLLLQDENGGYRYASLTSDNKLSIKGSPLAHNAGVRSLGEIKYVSNLKKANELQLNISKPNMAKRNSAANNSGYRFKVGNYPAIGDGKCLVLLVEFADKQFSLDRDYHDRMLNENGFSENGATGSARDYYMAQSSGAFTPQFDVIGPIMLSHNTAYYGQDDFMTTDTNVGLMVKEACQLASSEYNVDFSKYDADNDGKVDMVYIIYAGYGQHAGGGSNTIWPHKYNLSGYGINLTINNKVVDTYACSSELFGNSGTQSSGIGTVCHEFSHVLGLADHYNTTDATDYKLGAYDIMDYGPYNNNGNTPPSYNAFERMTLGWLTPKVLDSPADGLSLGHIAETNSAYIINTINEDEFYLLENRQQSGWDKYIQSSGLMITHVDYDENAWQGNSVNDDTSHPRFCIVPADNQLGYDVVVGKATEKYDLYPIAQNNSFTDVSTPAARPYTGETLDKWVTDIKNEDNMVTFNFMSNHLKAPAGLVAENVNDNGFTASWDYVDKAQSYTVNLYKLNFKSEQKIALEEGFQMMTSGTSDMANASDISSNLDNYTTEKGWTGSKVYQAGGWCQVGNSSEGGSLTTPELNLKRYEGNFAVAVTVKSATGETPVFSVSANGLTGKTRINSICRTYLFRFSDGISKTPVTFATNLGRAIIDSITIVRGDDEGMFADAKVIEVSGEPEIIEGDVEDNDFIHADTLTVEGIKELSYTFDNLDPKAYYSFAVKAVGNDAESVFSDEVVVYTDGTSSIVLPGNNIYGDEKSSTMIFTVDGVRVNDMNKPGLYIIKRGNSVRKTIKY
;
A
#
# COMPACT_ATOMS: atom_id res chain seq x y z
N MET A 1 47.55 -5.66 36.96
CA MET A 1 46.11 -5.73 36.63
C MET A 1 45.89 -4.79 35.45
N LYS A 2 45.94 -5.31 34.21
CA LYS A 2 45.66 -4.58 33.00
C LYS A 2 44.20 -4.85 32.60
N ARG A 3 43.36 -3.84 32.61
CA ARG A 3 42.00 -3.92 32.09
C ARG A 3 42.04 -3.69 30.56
N LEU A 4 41.69 -4.71 29.83
CA LEU A 4 41.48 -4.68 28.37
C LEU A 4 40.08 -4.08 28.09
N PHE A 5 40.04 -2.89 27.52
CA PHE A 5 38.81 -2.30 26.96
C PHE A 5 38.62 -2.84 25.54
N HIS A 6 37.58 -3.64 25.35
CA HIS A 6 37.11 -4.00 24.00
C HIS A 6 36.14 -2.89 23.56
N PHE A 7 36.60 -2.09 22.60
CA PHE A 7 35.72 -1.24 21.80
C PHE A 7 35.00 -2.13 20.77
N LEU A 8 33.69 -2.40 20.97
CA LEU A 8 32.82 -2.91 19.92
C LEU A 8 32.50 -1.73 18.99
N PHE A 9 33.14 -1.71 17.82
CA PHE A 9 32.66 -0.90 16.70
C PHE A 9 31.38 -1.55 16.15
N PHE A 10 30.21 -1.01 16.47
CA PHE A 10 29.00 -1.26 15.69
C PHE A 10 29.13 -0.46 14.39
N ALA A 11 29.51 -1.12 13.31
CA ALA A 11 29.34 -0.60 11.96
C ALA A 11 27.82 -0.57 11.69
N PHE A 12 27.24 0.62 11.75
CA PHE A 12 25.90 0.86 11.20
C PHE A 12 26.01 0.79 9.68
N ALA A 13 25.74 -0.35 9.10
CA ALA A 13 25.48 -0.48 7.67
C ALA A 13 24.17 0.28 7.39
N CYS A 14 24.29 1.45 6.77
CA CYS A 14 23.17 2.15 6.17
C CYS A 14 22.75 1.30 4.96
N ILE A 15 21.71 0.49 5.08
CA ILE A 15 21.13 -0.23 3.95
C ILE A 15 20.39 0.83 3.12
N MET A 16 21.04 1.27 2.04
CA MET A 16 20.42 2.07 1.00
C MET A 16 19.68 1.12 0.06
N THR A 17 18.45 1.41 -0.29
CA THR A 17 17.71 0.67 -1.31
C THR A 17 18.19 1.07 -2.70
N SER A 18 18.40 0.10 -3.58
CA SER A 18 18.47 0.34 -5.01
C SER A 18 17.13 0.88 -5.48
N LYS A 19 17.13 1.63 -6.56
CA LYS A 19 15.94 2.17 -7.21
C LYS A 19 16.14 2.02 -8.71
N ALA A 20 15.14 1.57 -9.44
CA ALA A 20 15.26 1.30 -10.86
C ALA A 20 13.93 1.37 -11.61
N VAL A 21 14.03 1.54 -12.92
CA VAL A 21 12.89 1.47 -13.82
C VAL A 21 12.21 0.08 -13.75
N PRO A 22 10.87 0.01 -13.75
CA PRO A 22 10.15 -1.26 -13.80
C PRO A 22 10.40 -1.98 -15.13
N ALA A 23 10.08 -3.28 -15.20
CA ALA A 23 10.19 -4.05 -16.43
C ALA A 23 9.33 -3.47 -17.57
N TYR A 24 9.82 -3.58 -18.81
CA TYR A 24 9.05 -3.21 -19.99
C TYR A 24 7.84 -4.13 -20.18
N ARG A 25 6.63 -3.56 -20.23
CA ARG A 25 5.34 -4.29 -20.31
C ARG A 25 5.06 -4.93 -21.68
N GLY A 26 5.76 -4.47 -22.72
CA GLY A 26 5.57 -5.00 -24.07
C GLY A 26 6.02 -6.45 -24.18
N SER A 27 5.42 -7.20 -25.11
CA SER A 27 5.89 -8.56 -25.42
C SER A 27 7.29 -8.53 -26.00
N ILE A 28 8.14 -9.43 -25.52
CA ILE A 28 9.52 -9.62 -25.98
C ILE A 28 9.58 -10.88 -26.84
N ASN A 29 10.22 -10.77 -28.00
CA ASN A 29 10.48 -11.89 -28.89
C ASN A 29 11.95 -12.26 -28.79
N ALA A 30 12.26 -13.47 -28.33
CA ALA A 30 13.63 -13.97 -28.27
C ALA A 30 13.82 -15.14 -29.23
N LEU A 31 14.95 -15.13 -29.96
CA LEU A 31 15.34 -16.25 -30.79
C LEU A 31 15.88 -17.39 -29.91
N GLN A 32 15.31 -18.57 -30.07
CA GLN A 32 15.73 -19.77 -29.35
C GLN A 32 16.92 -20.47 -30.03
N PRO A 33 17.74 -21.26 -29.33
CA PRO A 33 18.87 -22.00 -29.91
C PRO A 33 18.52 -22.95 -31.05
N ASP A 34 17.25 -23.40 -31.14
CA ASP A 34 16.75 -24.25 -32.21
C ASP A 34 16.26 -23.47 -33.44
N GLY A 35 16.38 -22.13 -33.41
CA GLY A 35 15.96 -21.23 -34.50
C GLY A 35 14.49 -20.81 -34.45
N THR A 36 13.72 -21.27 -33.44
CA THR A 36 12.35 -20.79 -33.20
C THR A 36 12.34 -19.46 -32.44
N THR A 37 11.20 -18.80 -32.35
CA THR A 37 11.01 -17.59 -31.54
C THR A 37 10.04 -17.87 -30.41
N ILE A 38 10.42 -17.51 -29.18
CA ILE A 38 9.53 -17.48 -28.01
C ILE A 38 9.10 -16.03 -27.73
N THR A 39 7.82 -15.83 -27.45
CA THR A 39 7.26 -14.55 -27.02
C THR A 39 6.91 -14.64 -25.54
N PHE A 40 7.34 -13.67 -24.76
CA PHE A 40 7.10 -13.61 -23.32
C PHE A 40 7.02 -12.16 -22.82
N TYR A 41 6.64 -11.98 -21.55
CA TYR A 41 6.65 -10.73 -20.82
C TYR A 41 7.67 -10.79 -19.70
N ILE A 42 8.26 -9.65 -19.33
CA ILE A 42 9.04 -9.49 -18.10
C ILE A 42 8.16 -8.72 -17.11
N ASN A 43 8.05 -9.24 -15.90
CA ASN A 43 7.39 -8.57 -14.77
C ASN A 43 8.40 -8.43 -13.64
N GLY A 44 8.45 -7.26 -12.99
CA GLY A 44 9.36 -7.03 -11.87
C GLY A 44 10.21 -5.78 -12.01
N ASP A 45 11.21 -5.70 -11.16
CA ASP A 45 12.21 -4.64 -11.09
C ASP A 45 13.61 -5.23 -10.85
N GLU A 46 14.59 -4.38 -10.51
CA GLU A 46 15.96 -4.79 -10.22
C GLU A 46 16.09 -5.71 -8.99
N HIS A 47 15.11 -5.71 -8.09
CA HIS A 47 15.14 -6.54 -6.89
C HIS A 47 14.59 -7.92 -7.15
N TRP A 48 13.59 -8.00 -8.02
CA TRP A 48 12.95 -9.25 -8.38
C TRP A 48 12.18 -9.13 -9.70
N HIS A 49 12.49 -10.00 -10.64
CA HIS A 49 11.78 -10.06 -11.90
C HIS A 49 11.56 -11.49 -12.38
N GLN A 50 10.61 -11.69 -13.28
CA GLN A 50 10.29 -12.99 -13.87
C GLN A 50 9.92 -12.84 -15.34
N CYS A 51 10.38 -13.81 -16.14
CA CYS A 51 9.91 -13.98 -17.51
C CYS A 51 8.71 -14.90 -17.54
N VAL A 52 7.61 -14.49 -18.19
CA VAL A 52 6.36 -15.23 -18.24
C VAL A 52 5.91 -15.40 -19.69
N SER A 53 5.68 -16.66 -20.13
CA SER A 53 5.17 -16.93 -21.48
C SER A 53 3.78 -16.29 -21.68
N THR A 54 3.39 -16.07 -22.94
CA THR A 54 2.09 -15.45 -23.29
C THR A 54 0.85 -16.21 -22.77
N ASP A 55 1.02 -17.46 -22.39
CA ASP A 55 -0.01 -18.30 -21.76
C ASP A 55 0.22 -18.58 -20.27
N GLY A 56 1.17 -17.84 -19.63
CA GLY A 56 1.29 -17.69 -18.19
C GLY A 56 2.27 -18.64 -17.48
N TYR A 57 3.18 -19.30 -18.16
CA TYR A 57 4.20 -20.15 -17.54
C TYR A 57 5.50 -19.40 -17.30
N LEU A 58 6.13 -19.62 -16.12
CA LEU A 58 7.43 -19.06 -15.80
C LEU A 58 8.51 -19.62 -16.72
N LEU A 59 9.39 -18.74 -17.16
CA LEU A 59 10.54 -19.04 -18.00
C LEU A 59 11.83 -18.63 -17.30
N LEU A 60 12.87 -19.45 -17.45
CA LEU A 60 14.25 -19.09 -17.10
C LEU A 60 15.15 -19.33 -18.31
N GLN A 61 16.18 -18.50 -18.46
CA GLN A 61 17.18 -18.65 -19.49
C GLN A 61 18.23 -19.69 -19.07
N ASP A 62 18.58 -20.62 -19.96
CA ASP A 62 19.65 -21.58 -19.72
C ASP A 62 21.03 -21.02 -20.13
N GLU A 63 22.10 -21.74 -19.84
CA GLU A 63 23.50 -21.33 -20.11
C GLU A 63 23.78 -21.08 -21.61
N ASN A 64 22.93 -21.58 -22.52
CA ASN A 64 23.04 -21.37 -23.95
C ASN A 64 22.13 -20.24 -24.47
N GLY A 65 21.52 -19.48 -23.56
CA GLY A 65 20.60 -18.40 -23.89
C GLY A 65 19.18 -18.86 -24.26
N GLY A 66 18.85 -20.14 -24.16
CA GLY A 66 17.53 -20.67 -24.46
C GLY A 66 16.56 -20.56 -23.29
N TYR A 67 15.35 -20.07 -23.54
CA TYR A 67 14.29 -19.99 -22.54
C TYR A 67 13.61 -21.34 -22.32
N ARG A 68 13.52 -21.77 -21.06
CA ARG A 68 12.91 -23.04 -20.64
C ARG A 68 11.84 -22.81 -19.60
N TYR A 69 10.86 -23.71 -19.52
CA TYR A 69 9.84 -23.63 -18.47
C TYR A 69 10.46 -23.88 -17.09
N ALA A 70 10.18 -22.97 -16.16
CA ALA A 70 10.61 -23.10 -14.77
C ALA A 70 9.54 -23.80 -13.91
N SER A 71 9.98 -24.59 -12.95
CA SER A 71 9.14 -25.19 -11.92
C SER A 71 9.77 -25.01 -10.54
N LEU A 72 8.95 -25.03 -9.49
CA LEU A 72 9.46 -25.03 -8.11
C LEU A 72 9.95 -26.42 -7.72
N THR A 73 11.11 -26.47 -7.13
CA THR A 73 11.64 -27.66 -6.47
C THR A 73 10.99 -27.83 -5.09
N SER A 74 11.21 -29.00 -4.44
CA SER A 74 10.71 -29.27 -3.09
C SER A 74 11.21 -28.29 -2.00
N ASP A 75 12.27 -27.59 -2.26
CA ASP A 75 12.86 -26.54 -1.41
C ASP A 75 12.52 -25.13 -1.88
N ASN A 76 11.44 -24.98 -2.64
CA ASN A 76 10.89 -23.72 -3.17
C ASN A 76 11.86 -22.89 -4.04
N LYS A 77 12.79 -23.55 -4.73
CA LYS A 77 13.67 -22.90 -5.70
C LYS A 77 13.18 -23.10 -7.12
N LEU A 78 13.35 -22.10 -7.96
CA LEU A 78 13.07 -22.22 -9.39
C LEU A 78 14.11 -23.14 -10.05
N SER A 79 13.66 -24.03 -10.94
CA SER A 79 14.52 -24.97 -11.65
C SER A 79 14.01 -25.25 -13.06
N ILE A 80 14.94 -25.30 -14.01
CA ILE A 80 14.70 -25.74 -15.39
C ILE A 80 15.22 -27.16 -15.68
N LYS A 81 15.64 -27.88 -14.64
CA LYS A 81 16.24 -29.22 -14.78
C LYS A 81 15.26 -30.20 -15.44
N GLY A 82 15.61 -30.70 -16.62
CA GLY A 82 14.77 -31.61 -17.38
C GLY A 82 13.62 -30.93 -18.14
N SER A 83 13.56 -29.59 -18.13
CA SER A 83 12.59 -28.83 -18.86
C SER A 83 12.92 -28.79 -20.35
N PRO A 84 11.95 -28.92 -21.28
CA PRO A 84 12.15 -28.67 -22.68
C PRO A 84 12.40 -27.17 -22.94
N LEU A 85 12.95 -26.87 -24.14
CA LEU A 85 12.96 -25.52 -24.67
C LEU A 85 11.52 -25.01 -24.79
N ALA A 86 11.27 -23.77 -24.39
CA ALA A 86 9.93 -23.22 -24.38
C ALA A 86 9.53 -22.68 -25.75
N HIS A 87 8.31 -22.97 -26.20
CA HIS A 87 7.76 -22.46 -27.45
C HIS A 87 6.39 -21.80 -27.23
N ASN A 88 6.02 -20.92 -28.15
CA ASN A 88 4.69 -20.36 -28.19
C ASN A 88 3.61 -21.44 -28.31
N ALA A 89 2.47 -21.27 -27.66
CA ALA A 89 1.43 -22.29 -27.51
C ALA A 89 1.04 -22.98 -28.84
N GLY A 90 1.00 -22.23 -29.94
CA GLY A 90 0.59 -22.74 -31.27
C GLY A 90 1.61 -23.63 -31.99
N VAL A 91 2.87 -23.71 -31.51
CA VAL A 91 3.94 -24.48 -32.19
C VAL A 91 4.59 -25.54 -31.30
N ARG A 92 4.02 -25.78 -30.11
CA ARG A 92 4.50 -26.80 -29.15
C ARG A 92 4.37 -28.21 -29.69
N SER A 93 5.38 -29.04 -29.44
CA SER A 93 5.30 -30.48 -29.66
C SER A 93 4.33 -31.16 -28.70
N LEU A 94 3.84 -32.37 -29.03
CA LEU A 94 2.97 -33.15 -28.13
C LEU A 94 3.65 -33.45 -26.78
N GLY A 95 4.97 -33.66 -26.78
CA GLY A 95 5.76 -33.87 -25.56
C GLY A 95 5.79 -32.64 -24.66
N GLU A 96 5.95 -31.48 -25.27
CA GLU A 96 5.96 -30.17 -24.59
C GLU A 96 4.55 -29.80 -24.04
N ILE A 97 3.49 -30.02 -24.83
CA ILE A 97 2.10 -29.84 -24.37
C ILE A 97 1.84 -30.67 -23.12
N LYS A 98 2.26 -31.93 -23.11
CA LYS A 98 2.15 -32.81 -21.96
C LYS A 98 2.99 -32.33 -20.78
N TYR A 99 4.16 -31.74 -21.03
CA TYR A 99 5.01 -31.19 -19.99
C TYR A 99 4.33 -29.99 -19.31
N VAL A 100 3.90 -29.00 -20.07
CA VAL A 100 3.29 -27.77 -19.53
C VAL A 100 1.94 -28.03 -18.87
N SER A 101 1.16 -29.04 -19.31
CA SER A 101 -0.10 -29.42 -18.67
C SER A 101 0.05 -29.88 -17.21
N ASN A 102 1.26 -30.22 -16.77
CA ASN A 102 1.58 -30.58 -15.40
C ASN A 102 2.26 -29.45 -14.61
N LEU A 103 2.47 -28.30 -15.23
CA LEU A 103 3.04 -27.12 -14.56
C LEU A 103 1.94 -26.21 -14.01
N LYS A 104 2.23 -25.57 -12.90
CA LYS A 104 1.44 -24.42 -12.43
C LYS A 104 1.81 -23.18 -13.20
N LYS A 105 0.85 -22.32 -13.45
CA LYS A 105 1.09 -20.99 -14.03
C LYS A 105 1.75 -20.07 -13.01
N ALA A 106 2.37 -19.00 -13.46
CA ALA A 106 3.09 -18.04 -12.62
C ALA A 106 2.21 -17.49 -11.46
N ASN A 107 0.95 -17.14 -11.76
CA ASN A 107 -0.02 -16.65 -10.79
C ASN A 107 -0.53 -17.70 -9.77
N GLU A 108 -0.27 -18.98 -10.00
CA GLU A 108 -0.63 -20.09 -9.10
C GLU A 108 0.56 -20.50 -8.20
N LEU A 109 1.72 -19.89 -8.40
CA LEU A 109 2.93 -20.17 -7.66
C LEU A 109 3.09 -19.14 -6.54
N GLN A 110 3.02 -19.61 -5.29
CA GLN A 110 3.38 -18.76 -4.14
C GLN A 110 4.91 -18.70 -4.04
N LEU A 111 5.50 -17.69 -4.64
CA LEU A 111 6.92 -17.40 -4.51
C LEU A 111 7.13 -16.58 -3.22
N ASN A 112 7.84 -17.13 -2.24
CA ASN A 112 8.23 -16.40 -1.05
C ASN A 112 9.32 -15.37 -1.41
N ILE A 113 8.91 -14.15 -1.71
CA ILE A 113 9.82 -13.02 -1.94
C ILE A 113 10.19 -12.46 -0.57
N SER A 114 11.38 -12.75 -0.08
CA SER A 114 11.90 -12.11 1.14
C SER A 114 12.60 -10.81 0.78
N LYS A 115 11.94 -9.68 1.03
CA LYS A 115 12.58 -8.37 1.01
C LYS A 115 13.59 -8.24 2.18
N PRO A 116 14.68 -7.51 2.01
CA PRO A 116 15.53 -7.12 3.13
C PRO A 116 14.71 -6.28 4.13
N ASN A 117 14.74 -6.67 5.40
CA ASN A 117 14.07 -5.93 6.49
C ASN A 117 14.65 -4.52 6.60
N MET A 118 13.87 -3.49 6.31
CA MET A 118 14.27 -2.10 6.43
C MET A 118 14.18 -1.61 7.87
N ALA A 119 15.27 -1.14 8.43
CA ALA A 119 15.30 -0.53 9.77
C ALA A 119 14.71 0.89 9.72
N LYS A 120 13.68 1.15 10.53
CA LYS A 120 13.08 2.48 10.69
C LYS A 120 14.14 3.49 11.15
N ARG A 121 14.24 4.60 10.45
CA ARG A 121 15.14 5.72 10.77
C ARG A 121 14.33 6.87 11.36
N ASN A 122 14.73 7.39 12.53
CA ASN A 122 14.19 8.64 13.07
C ASN A 122 14.89 9.82 12.38
N SER A 123 14.16 10.63 11.64
CA SER A 123 14.69 11.82 10.97
C SER A 123 14.37 13.09 11.75
N ALA A 124 15.34 14.03 11.75
CA ALA A 124 15.16 15.36 12.32
C ALA A 124 14.49 16.29 11.30
N ALA A 125 13.47 17.00 11.74
CA ALA A 125 12.66 17.90 10.92
C ALA A 125 13.48 19.11 10.42
N ASN A 126 13.41 19.39 9.12
CA ASN A 126 13.85 20.65 8.53
C ASN A 126 12.62 21.49 8.14
N ASN A 127 12.63 22.75 8.59
CA ASN A 127 11.57 23.73 8.39
C ASN A 127 11.61 24.33 6.97
N SER A 128 10.97 23.71 6.00
CA SER A 128 10.45 24.38 4.81
C SER A 128 8.97 24.02 4.70
N GLY A 129 8.12 24.97 4.33
CA GLY A 129 6.65 24.87 4.43
C GLY A 129 5.96 23.73 3.66
N TYR A 130 6.71 22.88 2.96
CA TYR A 130 6.36 21.55 2.49
C TYR A 130 7.46 20.58 2.95
N ARG A 131 7.07 19.50 3.60
CA ARG A 131 7.95 18.57 4.34
C ARG A 131 8.69 17.54 3.48
N PHE A 132 8.77 17.74 2.16
CA PHE A 132 9.36 16.74 1.27
C PHE A 132 10.89 16.82 1.30
N LYS A 133 11.55 15.68 1.48
CA LYS A 133 13.00 15.59 1.46
C LYS A 133 13.49 15.45 0.02
N VAL A 134 14.18 16.47 -0.47
CA VAL A 134 14.87 16.46 -1.76
C VAL A 134 16.13 15.60 -1.69
N GLY A 135 16.58 15.04 -2.82
CA GLY A 135 17.86 14.34 -2.95
C GLY A 135 19.06 15.23 -2.65
N ASN A 136 20.25 14.65 -2.67
CA ASN A 136 21.49 15.41 -2.44
C ASN A 136 21.92 16.23 -3.66
N TYR A 137 21.45 15.89 -4.86
CA TYR A 137 21.74 16.63 -6.09
C TYR A 137 20.88 17.90 -6.16
N PRO A 138 21.46 19.07 -6.48
CA PRO A 138 20.70 20.31 -6.59
C PRO A 138 19.64 20.24 -7.69
N ALA A 139 18.37 20.39 -7.34
CA ALA A 139 17.25 20.40 -8.29
C ALA A 139 17.00 21.80 -8.91
N ILE A 140 17.83 22.79 -8.60
CA ILE A 140 17.70 24.18 -9.09
C ILE A 140 19.08 24.68 -9.52
N GLY A 141 19.13 25.43 -10.62
CA GLY A 141 20.34 26.01 -11.19
C GLY A 141 20.99 25.16 -12.27
N ASP A 142 22.26 25.45 -12.56
CA ASP A 142 23.03 24.82 -13.64
C ASP A 142 23.80 23.60 -13.06
N GLY A 143 23.13 22.46 -12.95
CA GLY A 143 23.75 21.24 -12.47
C GLY A 143 24.72 20.63 -13.50
N LYS A 144 25.93 20.21 -13.06
CA LYS A 144 26.85 19.44 -13.89
C LYS A 144 26.76 17.96 -13.58
N CYS A 145 26.54 17.15 -14.58
CA CYS A 145 26.44 15.70 -14.49
C CYS A 145 27.55 15.03 -15.31
N LEU A 146 28.37 14.21 -14.68
CA LEU A 146 29.35 13.38 -15.36
C LEU A 146 28.67 12.14 -15.95
N VAL A 147 28.75 11.97 -17.28
CA VAL A 147 28.23 10.79 -17.99
C VAL A 147 29.41 10.01 -18.58
N LEU A 148 29.56 8.74 -18.21
CA LEU A 148 30.58 7.84 -18.74
C LEU A 148 29.94 6.82 -19.68
N LEU A 149 30.38 6.81 -20.92
CA LEU A 149 30.02 5.79 -21.91
C LEU A 149 30.93 4.58 -21.71
N VAL A 150 30.36 3.42 -21.43
CA VAL A 150 31.09 2.22 -21.00
C VAL A 150 30.91 1.10 -22.02
N GLU A 151 32.04 0.57 -22.54
CA GLU A 151 32.10 -0.63 -23.39
C GLU A 151 32.65 -1.81 -22.63
N PHE A 152 32.23 -3.00 -23.03
CA PHE A 152 32.71 -4.27 -22.47
C PHE A 152 33.62 -5.01 -23.45
N ALA A 153 34.43 -5.95 -22.99
CA ALA A 153 35.32 -6.73 -23.83
C ALA A 153 34.59 -7.48 -24.96
N ASP A 154 33.31 -7.80 -24.78
CA ASP A 154 32.45 -8.50 -25.72
C ASP A 154 31.37 -7.61 -26.35
N LYS A 155 31.22 -6.35 -25.93
CA LYS A 155 30.15 -5.47 -26.39
C LYS A 155 30.60 -4.03 -26.50
N GLN A 156 30.56 -3.50 -27.73
CA GLN A 156 30.85 -2.10 -28.04
C GLN A 156 29.58 -1.34 -28.40
N PHE A 157 29.63 0.00 -28.31
CA PHE A 157 28.54 0.86 -28.73
C PHE A 157 28.19 0.67 -30.20
N SER A 158 26.90 0.66 -30.52
CA SER A 158 26.33 0.70 -31.84
C SER A 158 26.12 2.13 -32.35
N LEU A 159 25.90 3.06 -31.40
CA LEU A 159 25.73 4.49 -31.60
C LEU A 159 26.98 5.22 -31.09
N ASP A 160 27.39 6.27 -31.80
CA ASP A 160 28.63 6.96 -31.43
C ASP A 160 28.47 7.91 -30.25
N ARG A 161 29.60 8.38 -29.71
CA ARG A 161 29.62 9.35 -28.61
C ARG A 161 28.85 10.63 -28.95
N ASP A 162 28.95 11.11 -30.18
CA ASP A 162 28.29 12.34 -30.61
C ASP A 162 26.76 12.21 -30.54
N TYR A 163 26.22 11.04 -30.91
CA TYR A 163 24.79 10.73 -30.73
C TYR A 163 24.38 10.86 -29.24
N HIS A 164 25.13 10.25 -28.31
CA HIS A 164 24.80 10.30 -26.89
C HIS A 164 24.92 11.72 -26.32
N ASP A 165 25.93 12.49 -26.74
CA ASP A 165 26.07 13.87 -26.33
C ASP A 165 24.90 14.74 -26.81
N ARG A 166 24.48 14.59 -28.08
CA ARG A 166 23.30 15.28 -28.62
C ARG A 166 22.01 14.86 -27.96
N MET A 167 21.81 13.57 -27.73
CA MET A 167 20.63 13.02 -27.02
C MET A 167 20.48 13.61 -25.61
N LEU A 168 21.58 13.89 -24.94
CA LEU A 168 21.57 14.44 -23.59
C LEU A 168 21.50 15.97 -23.54
N ASN A 169 22.13 16.69 -24.52
CA ASN A 169 22.40 18.13 -24.41
C ASN A 169 21.84 19.00 -25.55
N GLU A 170 21.59 18.43 -26.77
CA GLU A 170 21.23 19.25 -27.94
C GLU A 170 19.83 19.85 -27.79
N ASN A 171 19.73 21.15 -27.93
CA ASN A 171 18.45 21.83 -27.94
C ASN A 171 17.59 21.42 -29.16
N GLY A 172 16.41 20.89 -28.88
CA GLY A 172 15.48 20.39 -29.90
C GLY A 172 15.91 19.08 -30.54
N PHE A 173 16.66 18.21 -29.84
CA PHE A 173 16.98 16.88 -30.30
C PHE A 173 15.72 16.12 -30.71
N SER A 174 15.72 15.52 -31.92
CA SER A 174 14.50 14.92 -32.50
C SER A 174 14.72 13.57 -33.20
N GLU A 175 15.90 12.98 -33.09
CA GLU A 175 16.15 11.65 -33.63
C GLU A 175 15.25 10.59 -32.97
N ASN A 176 14.86 9.57 -33.70
CA ASN A 176 13.91 8.53 -33.26
C ASN A 176 12.55 9.07 -32.83
N GLY A 177 12.16 10.27 -33.23
CA GLY A 177 10.91 10.92 -32.87
C GLY A 177 10.90 11.49 -31.44
N ALA A 178 12.07 11.77 -30.88
CA ALA A 178 12.22 12.44 -29.58
C ALA A 178 11.60 13.85 -29.60
N THR A 179 11.09 14.30 -28.46
CA THR A 179 10.54 15.63 -28.27
C THR A 179 11.64 16.65 -27.93
N GLY A 180 12.77 16.20 -27.45
CA GLY A 180 13.93 17.00 -27.05
C GLY A 180 15.02 16.11 -26.46
N SER A 181 16.11 16.73 -26.01
CA SER A 181 17.16 16.08 -25.24
C SER A 181 16.77 15.92 -23.75
N ALA A 182 17.58 15.19 -22.97
CA ALA A 182 17.41 15.10 -21.53
C ALA A 182 17.48 16.50 -20.87
N ARG A 183 18.37 17.36 -21.34
CA ARG A 183 18.45 18.76 -20.90
C ARG A 183 17.18 19.53 -21.22
N ASP A 184 16.65 19.43 -22.44
CA ASP A 184 15.37 20.05 -22.80
C ASP A 184 14.22 19.57 -21.92
N TYR A 185 14.22 18.28 -21.59
CA TYR A 185 13.23 17.70 -20.68
C TYR A 185 13.25 18.39 -19.33
N TYR A 186 14.39 18.42 -18.63
CA TYR A 186 14.48 19.04 -17.30
C TYR A 186 14.22 20.54 -17.34
N MET A 187 14.67 21.26 -18.37
CA MET A 187 14.37 22.67 -18.54
C MET A 187 12.84 22.91 -18.70
N ALA A 188 12.16 22.07 -19.45
CA ALA A 188 10.71 22.15 -19.63
C ALA A 188 9.97 21.83 -18.31
N GLN A 189 10.35 20.73 -17.63
CA GLN A 189 9.68 20.28 -16.41
C GLN A 189 9.82 21.27 -15.26
N SER A 190 10.97 21.94 -15.15
CA SER A 190 11.28 22.93 -14.10
C SER A 190 10.90 24.37 -14.48
N SER A 191 10.31 24.60 -15.65
CA SER A 191 10.10 25.95 -16.22
C SER A 191 11.40 26.79 -16.25
N GLY A 192 12.52 26.14 -16.54
CA GLY A 192 13.85 26.72 -16.61
C GLY A 192 14.55 26.92 -15.25
N ALA A 193 13.97 26.47 -14.14
CA ALA A 193 14.61 26.55 -12.83
C ALA A 193 15.80 25.60 -12.67
N PHE A 194 15.82 24.50 -13.44
CA PHE A 194 16.90 23.51 -13.48
C PHE A 194 17.38 23.30 -14.92
N THR A 195 18.68 23.53 -15.14
CA THR A 195 19.32 23.48 -16.46
C THR A 195 20.57 22.58 -16.46
N PRO A 196 20.38 21.24 -16.36
CA PRO A 196 21.51 20.32 -16.26
C PRO A 196 22.38 20.36 -17.53
N GLN A 197 23.68 20.18 -17.32
CA GLN A 197 24.68 19.98 -18.38
C GLN A 197 25.32 18.60 -18.20
N PHE A 198 25.25 17.78 -19.23
CA PHE A 198 25.82 16.44 -19.21
C PHE A 198 27.19 16.43 -19.88
N ASP A 199 28.25 16.22 -19.11
CA ASP A 199 29.63 16.10 -19.63
C ASP A 199 29.86 14.64 -20.05
N VAL A 200 29.76 14.33 -21.34
CA VAL A 200 29.82 12.96 -21.88
C VAL A 200 31.26 12.57 -22.21
N ILE A 201 31.77 11.55 -21.53
CA ILE A 201 33.14 11.02 -21.64
C ILE A 201 33.11 9.57 -22.12
N GLY A 202 34.03 9.21 -22.97
CA GLY A 202 34.20 7.85 -23.47
C GLY A 202 34.09 7.75 -24.98
N PRO A 203 33.95 6.55 -25.57
CA PRO A 203 33.69 5.29 -24.88
C PRO A 203 34.92 4.79 -24.07
N ILE A 204 34.65 4.25 -22.88
CA ILE A 204 35.63 3.68 -21.95
C ILE A 204 35.53 2.16 -22.02
N MET A 205 36.60 1.49 -22.49
CA MET A 205 36.65 0.04 -22.58
C MET A 205 37.00 -0.59 -21.22
N LEU A 206 36.10 -1.40 -20.67
CA LEU A 206 36.33 -2.15 -19.44
C LEU A 206 37.07 -3.47 -19.69
N SER A 207 37.66 -4.03 -18.62
CA SER A 207 38.50 -5.22 -18.73
C SER A 207 37.77 -6.53 -18.88
N HIS A 208 36.47 -6.59 -18.54
CA HIS A 208 35.67 -7.81 -18.57
C HIS A 208 34.49 -7.72 -19.56
N ASN A 209 33.86 -8.87 -19.84
CA ASN A 209 32.65 -8.96 -20.65
C ASN A 209 31.41 -8.49 -19.87
N THR A 210 30.28 -8.27 -20.58
CA THR A 210 29.01 -7.82 -20.04
C THR A 210 28.53 -8.73 -18.90
N ALA A 211 28.58 -10.04 -19.11
CA ALA A 211 28.13 -11.02 -18.12
C ALA A 211 28.91 -11.01 -16.81
N TYR A 212 30.20 -10.58 -16.81
CA TYR A 212 30.94 -10.43 -15.55
C TYR A 212 30.35 -9.37 -14.64
N TYR A 213 29.82 -8.27 -15.19
CA TYR A 213 29.30 -7.15 -14.43
C TYR A 213 27.81 -7.32 -14.12
N GLY A 214 27.02 -7.83 -15.09
CA GLY A 214 25.56 -7.85 -15.06
C GLY A 214 24.93 -9.24 -14.90
N GLN A 215 25.70 -10.32 -14.64
CA GLN A 215 25.06 -11.60 -14.40
C GLN A 215 24.33 -11.64 -13.06
N ASP A 216 23.17 -12.25 -13.05
CA ASP A 216 22.44 -12.55 -11.84
C ASP A 216 22.97 -13.81 -11.18
N ASP A 217 23.02 -13.82 -9.85
CA ASP A 217 23.16 -15.03 -9.07
C ASP A 217 21.82 -15.39 -8.39
N PHE A 218 21.82 -16.48 -7.60
CA PHE A 218 20.62 -16.95 -6.93
C PHE A 218 20.04 -15.96 -5.89
N MET A 219 20.84 -15.01 -5.41
CA MET A 219 20.52 -14.12 -4.29
C MET A 219 20.57 -12.63 -4.67
N THR A 220 21.23 -12.27 -5.76
CA THR A 220 21.48 -10.88 -6.16
C THR A 220 21.39 -10.74 -7.68
N THR A 221 20.79 -9.64 -8.12
CA THR A 221 20.87 -9.17 -9.51
C THR A 221 22.17 -8.39 -9.69
N ASP A 222 22.71 -8.37 -10.91
CA ASP A 222 23.86 -7.53 -11.29
C ASP A 222 25.06 -7.62 -10.34
N THR A 223 25.59 -8.83 -10.13
CA THR A 223 26.52 -9.19 -9.06
C THR A 223 27.75 -8.26 -8.94
N ASN A 224 28.26 -7.70 -10.04
CA ASN A 224 29.49 -6.90 -10.05
C ASN A 224 29.33 -5.49 -10.65
N VAL A 225 28.12 -4.96 -10.72
CA VAL A 225 27.90 -3.62 -11.31
C VAL A 225 28.66 -2.51 -10.58
N GLY A 226 28.80 -2.60 -9.26
CA GLY A 226 29.63 -1.66 -8.49
C GLY A 226 31.09 -1.67 -8.92
N LEU A 227 31.65 -2.80 -9.37
CA LEU A 227 33.00 -2.89 -9.93
C LEU A 227 33.06 -2.24 -11.31
N MET A 228 32.01 -2.35 -12.15
CA MET A 228 31.88 -1.63 -13.40
C MET A 228 32.03 -0.12 -13.19
N VAL A 229 31.24 0.45 -12.27
CA VAL A 229 31.27 1.89 -11.98
C VAL A 229 32.63 2.33 -11.45
N LYS A 230 33.21 1.56 -10.53
CA LYS A 230 34.55 1.83 -9.99
C LYS A 230 35.62 1.86 -11.08
N GLU A 231 35.66 0.84 -11.94
CA GLU A 231 36.65 0.74 -13.02
C GLU A 231 36.46 1.89 -14.03
N ALA A 232 35.21 2.16 -14.44
CA ALA A 232 34.91 3.26 -15.34
C ALA A 232 35.38 4.62 -14.80
N CYS A 233 35.13 4.93 -13.52
CA CYS A 233 35.59 6.16 -12.89
C CYS A 233 37.12 6.26 -12.81
N GLN A 234 37.80 5.14 -12.52
CA GLN A 234 39.26 5.11 -12.47
C GLN A 234 39.86 5.37 -13.85
N LEU A 235 39.36 4.73 -14.88
CA LEU A 235 39.79 4.93 -16.27
C LEU A 235 39.43 6.35 -16.77
N ALA A 236 38.26 6.88 -16.44
CA ALA A 236 37.90 8.26 -16.76
C ALA A 236 38.92 9.27 -16.21
N SER A 237 39.38 9.07 -14.99
CA SER A 237 40.40 9.94 -14.37
C SER A 237 41.78 9.74 -14.99
N SER A 238 42.23 8.49 -15.18
CA SER A 238 43.61 8.18 -15.59
C SER A 238 43.85 8.34 -17.09
N GLU A 239 42.90 8.00 -17.95
CA GLU A 239 43.05 7.98 -19.40
C GLU A 239 42.41 9.19 -20.08
N TYR A 240 41.27 9.69 -19.54
CA TYR A 240 40.52 10.81 -20.10
C TYR A 240 40.76 12.11 -19.35
N ASN A 241 41.57 12.12 -18.27
CA ASN A 241 41.88 13.27 -17.43
C ASN A 241 40.67 13.98 -16.86
N VAL A 242 39.60 13.22 -16.53
CA VAL A 242 38.42 13.78 -15.88
C VAL A 242 38.73 14.24 -14.46
N ASP A 243 38.44 15.51 -14.18
CA ASP A 243 38.56 16.10 -12.85
C ASP A 243 37.23 16.00 -12.11
N PHE A 244 37.10 15.03 -11.24
CA PHE A 244 35.90 14.73 -10.48
C PHE A 244 35.56 15.85 -9.48
N SER A 245 36.48 16.76 -9.14
CA SER A 245 36.16 17.89 -8.26
C SER A 245 35.18 18.89 -8.84
N LYS A 246 34.91 18.84 -10.15
CA LYS A 246 33.94 19.70 -10.85
C LYS A 246 32.49 19.28 -10.68
N TYR A 247 32.26 18.07 -10.14
CA TYR A 247 30.94 17.45 -9.98
C TYR A 247 30.55 17.30 -8.50
N ASP A 248 31.01 18.23 -7.66
CA ASP A 248 30.66 18.41 -6.25
C ASP A 248 30.14 19.85 -6.10
N ALA A 249 28.86 20.04 -6.46
CA ALA A 249 28.27 21.37 -6.59
C ALA A 249 27.99 22.03 -5.24
N ASP A 250 27.67 21.25 -4.20
CA ASP A 250 27.38 21.74 -2.85
C ASP A 250 28.64 21.80 -1.95
N ASN A 251 29.78 21.32 -2.47
CA ASN A 251 31.09 21.29 -1.79
C ASN A 251 31.09 20.45 -0.49
N ASP A 252 30.31 19.37 -0.43
CA ASP A 252 30.27 18.44 0.71
C ASP A 252 31.44 17.43 0.71
N GLY A 253 32.26 17.44 -0.33
CA GLY A 253 33.43 16.56 -0.50
C GLY A 253 33.10 15.28 -1.26
N LYS A 254 31.91 15.16 -1.80
CA LYS A 254 31.47 14.03 -2.62
C LYS A 254 31.17 14.50 -4.04
N VAL A 255 31.25 13.58 -4.97
CA VAL A 255 30.68 13.76 -6.31
C VAL A 255 29.19 13.58 -6.20
N ASP A 256 28.40 14.57 -6.68
CA ASP A 256 26.94 14.54 -6.59
C ASP A 256 26.36 13.29 -7.23
N MET A 257 26.89 12.90 -8.41
CA MET A 257 26.52 11.68 -9.13
C MET A 257 27.47 11.37 -10.29
N VAL A 258 27.61 10.08 -10.63
CA VAL A 258 28.15 9.61 -11.91
C VAL A 258 27.04 8.84 -12.65
N TYR A 259 26.75 9.21 -13.89
CA TYR A 259 25.85 8.49 -14.76
C TYR A 259 26.63 7.56 -15.70
N ILE A 260 26.21 6.30 -15.81
CA ILE A 260 26.80 5.32 -16.74
C ILE A 260 25.80 5.00 -17.84
N ILE A 261 26.19 5.19 -19.10
CA ILE A 261 25.49 4.58 -20.23
C ILE A 261 26.37 3.42 -20.69
N TYR A 262 25.85 2.20 -20.62
CA TYR A 262 26.59 0.99 -21.02
C TYR A 262 26.16 0.47 -22.38
N ALA A 263 27.10 -0.06 -23.14
CA ALA A 263 26.89 -0.56 -24.50
C ALA A 263 25.93 -1.77 -24.53
N GLY A 264 25.03 -1.79 -25.49
CA GLY A 264 24.09 -2.87 -25.73
C GLY A 264 22.76 -2.74 -25.01
N TYR A 265 22.11 -3.87 -24.72
CA TYR A 265 20.75 -3.94 -24.21
C TYR A 265 20.69 -4.04 -22.70
N GLY A 266 19.61 -3.52 -22.12
CA GLY A 266 19.31 -3.66 -20.69
C GLY A 266 18.39 -4.84 -20.38
N GLN A 267 18.56 -5.44 -19.22
CA GLN A 267 17.76 -6.58 -18.77
C GLN A 267 16.26 -6.27 -18.68
N HIS A 268 15.91 -5.07 -18.18
CA HIS A 268 14.54 -4.56 -18.03
C HIS A 268 13.69 -4.60 -19.32
N ALA A 269 14.32 -4.59 -20.49
CA ALA A 269 13.68 -4.57 -21.79
C ALA A 269 14.00 -5.82 -22.66
N GLY A 270 14.57 -6.87 -22.07
CA GLY A 270 14.76 -8.15 -22.73
C GLY A 270 16.18 -8.49 -23.15
N GLY A 271 17.20 -7.78 -22.66
CA GLY A 271 18.60 -8.05 -22.93
C GLY A 271 19.10 -9.41 -22.43
N GLY A 272 18.37 -10.04 -21.49
CA GLY A 272 18.68 -11.34 -20.92
C GLY A 272 19.44 -11.26 -19.59
N SER A 273 19.47 -12.37 -18.84
CA SER A 273 19.99 -12.46 -17.46
C SER A 273 21.49 -12.21 -17.29
N ASN A 274 22.22 -11.98 -18.37
CA ASN A 274 23.64 -11.62 -18.36
C ASN A 274 23.90 -10.15 -18.68
N THR A 275 22.84 -9.33 -18.74
CA THR A 275 22.93 -7.89 -18.98
C THR A 275 22.50 -7.14 -17.71
N ILE A 276 22.81 -5.86 -17.65
CA ILE A 276 22.59 -5.03 -16.46
C ILE A 276 21.17 -4.48 -16.48
N TRP A 277 20.51 -4.47 -15.30
CA TRP A 277 19.27 -3.74 -15.11
C TRP A 277 19.59 -2.27 -14.85
N PRO A 278 18.97 -1.29 -15.55
CA PRO A 278 19.12 0.13 -15.23
C PRO A 278 18.69 0.43 -13.81
N HIS A 279 19.49 1.16 -13.07
CA HIS A 279 19.20 1.50 -11.68
C HIS A 279 20.05 2.66 -11.15
N LYS A 280 19.60 3.25 -10.05
CA LYS A 280 20.35 4.17 -9.19
C LYS A 280 20.77 3.48 -7.90
N TYR A 281 22.04 3.54 -7.55
CA TYR A 281 22.52 2.99 -6.29
C TYR A 281 23.78 3.73 -5.76
N ASN A 282 24.41 3.15 -4.73
CA ASN A 282 25.61 3.70 -4.09
C ASN A 282 26.73 2.66 -4.03
N LEU A 283 27.96 3.06 -4.34
CA LEU A 283 29.12 2.17 -4.27
C LEU A 283 29.38 1.63 -2.85
N SER A 284 29.09 2.43 -1.83
CA SER A 284 29.16 2.02 -0.43
C SER A 284 28.24 0.85 -0.10
N GLY A 285 27.12 0.68 -0.81
CA GLY A 285 26.23 -0.47 -0.68
C GLY A 285 26.89 -1.80 -1.08
N TYR A 286 27.86 -1.76 -2.01
CA TYR A 286 28.69 -2.91 -2.37
C TYR A 286 29.97 -3.01 -1.51
N GLY A 287 30.12 -2.19 -0.47
CA GLY A 287 31.37 -2.12 0.32
C GLY A 287 32.54 -1.47 -0.42
N ILE A 288 32.29 -0.76 -1.53
CA ILE A 288 33.30 -0.10 -2.35
C ILE A 288 33.49 1.33 -1.86
N ASN A 289 34.70 1.68 -1.45
CA ASN A 289 35.10 3.05 -1.13
C ASN A 289 36.00 3.58 -2.26
N LEU A 290 35.50 4.57 -3.00
CA LEU A 290 36.23 5.18 -4.11
C LEU A 290 36.43 6.67 -3.86
N THR A 291 37.71 7.12 -3.97
CA THR A 291 38.07 8.54 -3.86
C THR A 291 38.94 8.91 -5.06
N ILE A 292 38.51 9.93 -5.81
CA ILE A 292 39.23 10.46 -6.98
C ILE A 292 39.29 11.98 -6.84
N ASN A 293 40.45 12.60 -7.11
CA ASN A 293 40.69 14.05 -6.96
C ASN A 293 40.24 14.61 -5.58
N ASN A 294 40.46 13.83 -4.50
CA ASN A 294 40.03 14.13 -3.13
C ASN A 294 38.51 14.25 -2.94
N LYS A 295 37.70 13.73 -3.87
CA LYS A 295 36.24 13.62 -3.76
C LYS A 295 35.81 12.15 -3.64
N VAL A 296 34.86 11.89 -2.76
CA VAL A 296 34.25 10.55 -2.63
C VAL A 296 33.30 10.35 -3.77
N VAL A 297 33.44 9.27 -4.53
CA VAL A 297 32.49 8.84 -5.55
C VAL A 297 31.64 7.74 -4.94
N ASP A 298 30.35 7.97 -4.75
CA ASP A 298 29.44 7.02 -4.11
C ASP A 298 28.15 6.83 -4.89
N THR A 299 27.42 7.91 -5.16
CA THR A 299 26.15 7.87 -5.89
C THR A 299 26.37 7.67 -7.38
N TYR A 300 25.68 6.69 -7.96
CA TYR A 300 25.64 6.48 -9.40
C TYR A 300 24.25 6.10 -9.90
N ALA A 301 24.02 6.28 -11.20
CA ALA A 301 22.89 5.72 -11.92
C ALA A 301 23.38 5.12 -13.24
N CYS A 302 22.64 4.17 -13.82
CA CYS A 302 23.03 3.57 -15.09
C CYS A 302 21.85 3.23 -15.97
N SER A 303 22.08 3.22 -17.29
CA SER A 303 21.10 2.79 -18.29
C SER A 303 21.79 2.15 -19.50
N SER A 304 21.01 1.36 -20.29
CA SER A 304 21.50 0.75 -21.51
C SER A 304 21.51 1.72 -22.68
N GLU A 305 22.41 1.47 -23.64
CA GLU A 305 22.42 2.14 -24.96
C GLU A 305 21.18 1.83 -25.78
N LEU A 306 20.82 0.53 -25.84
CA LEU A 306 19.82 0.01 -26.78
C LEU A 306 18.56 -0.47 -26.05
N PHE A 307 17.43 -0.26 -26.72
CA PHE A 307 16.12 -0.74 -26.30
C PHE A 307 15.82 -2.14 -26.86
N GLY A 308 15.17 -2.99 -26.08
CA GLY A 308 14.78 -4.33 -26.49
C GLY A 308 15.93 -5.34 -26.40
N ASN A 309 15.97 -6.28 -27.34
CA ASN A 309 16.95 -7.36 -27.40
C ASN A 309 17.54 -7.59 -28.81
N SER A 310 17.23 -6.75 -29.74
CA SER A 310 17.68 -6.83 -31.12
C SER A 310 17.63 -5.49 -31.84
N GLY A 311 18.45 -5.34 -32.90
CA GLY A 311 18.53 -4.08 -33.65
C GLY A 311 19.44 -3.04 -33.01
N THR A 312 19.32 -1.80 -33.44
CA THR A 312 20.14 -0.67 -32.96
C THR A 312 19.28 0.52 -32.51
N GLN A 313 18.05 0.25 -32.05
CA GLN A 313 17.18 1.28 -31.52
C GLN A 313 17.73 1.76 -30.18
N SER A 314 17.96 3.08 -30.05
CA SER A 314 18.36 3.68 -28.78
C SER A 314 17.30 3.48 -27.69
N SER A 315 17.73 3.34 -26.45
CA SER A 315 16.85 3.39 -25.26
C SER A 315 16.22 4.76 -25.04
N GLY A 316 16.70 5.80 -25.75
CA GLY A 316 16.22 7.17 -25.57
C GLY A 316 16.59 7.76 -24.20
N ILE A 317 15.88 8.83 -23.83
CA ILE A 317 16.14 9.55 -22.57
C ILE A 317 15.23 9.10 -21.42
N GLY A 318 14.20 8.28 -21.65
CA GLY A 318 13.20 7.94 -20.66
C GLY A 318 13.79 7.29 -19.42
N THR A 319 14.56 6.21 -19.59
CA THR A 319 15.27 5.54 -18.49
C THR A 319 16.33 6.48 -17.88
N VAL A 320 17.05 7.27 -18.70
CA VAL A 320 18.02 8.27 -18.18
C VAL A 320 17.34 9.24 -17.24
N CYS A 321 16.18 9.77 -17.64
CA CYS A 321 15.44 10.74 -16.84
C CYS A 321 14.83 10.12 -15.57
N HIS A 322 14.35 8.88 -15.63
CA HIS A 322 13.86 8.14 -14.47
C HIS A 322 14.98 7.95 -13.42
N GLU A 323 16.09 7.35 -13.81
CA GLU A 323 17.21 7.08 -12.89
C GLU A 323 17.82 8.38 -12.33
N PHE A 324 17.87 9.43 -13.13
CA PHE A 324 18.35 10.72 -12.65
C PHE A 324 17.33 11.39 -11.71
N SER A 325 16.02 11.15 -11.88
CA SER A 325 14.99 11.62 -10.95
C SER A 325 15.15 11.04 -9.55
N HIS A 326 15.61 9.78 -9.44
CA HIS A 326 16.00 9.21 -8.15
C HIS A 326 17.17 9.95 -7.49
N VAL A 327 18.11 10.44 -8.27
CA VAL A 327 19.23 11.24 -7.75
C VAL A 327 18.73 12.61 -7.27
N LEU A 328 17.71 13.18 -7.94
CA LEU A 328 17.02 14.39 -7.48
C LEU A 328 16.18 14.16 -6.22
N GLY A 329 15.90 12.91 -5.85
CA GLY A 329 15.25 12.54 -4.60
C GLY A 329 13.86 11.94 -4.73
N LEU A 330 13.35 11.69 -5.93
CA LEU A 330 12.06 11.06 -6.14
C LEU A 330 12.13 9.54 -5.86
N ALA A 331 11.05 8.96 -5.39
CA ALA A 331 10.87 7.53 -5.20
C ALA A 331 10.16 6.93 -6.42
N ASP A 332 10.16 5.61 -6.55
CA ASP A 332 9.28 4.90 -7.47
C ASP A 332 7.83 5.03 -7.03
N HIS A 333 6.93 5.21 -7.99
CA HIS A 333 5.50 5.34 -7.77
C HIS A 333 4.72 4.08 -8.18
N TYR A 334 5.35 3.09 -8.82
CA TYR A 334 4.77 1.76 -8.99
C TYR A 334 4.93 0.92 -7.71
N ASN A 335 4.22 -0.20 -7.64
CA ASN A 335 4.38 -1.15 -6.54
C ASN A 335 5.68 -1.95 -6.72
N THR A 336 6.70 -1.69 -5.91
CA THR A 336 8.00 -2.36 -6.00
C THR A 336 7.98 -3.82 -5.52
N THR A 337 6.87 -4.31 -4.95
CA THR A 337 6.67 -5.72 -4.59
C THR A 337 5.87 -6.50 -5.62
N ASP A 338 5.08 -5.80 -6.43
CA ASP A 338 4.29 -6.36 -7.52
C ASP A 338 4.31 -5.38 -8.70
N ALA A 339 5.33 -5.48 -9.54
CA ALA A 339 5.51 -4.61 -10.70
C ALA A 339 4.46 -4.81 -11.81
N THR A 340 3.38 -5.56 -11.56
CA THR A 340 2.17 -5.56 -12.39
C THR A 340 1.12 -4.59 -11.89
N ASP A 341 1.30 -4.03 -10.70
CA ASP A 341 0.39 -3.09 -10.03
C ASP A 341 0.90 -1.65 -10.18
N TYR A 342 0.44 -0.98 -11.22
CA TYR A 342 0.78 0.41 -11.56
C TYR A 342 -0.31 1.35 -11.06
N LYS A 343 0.09 2.49 -10.49
CA LYS A 343 -0.83 3.47 -9.91
C LYS A 343 -0.99 4.76 -10.71
N LEU A 344 0.06 5.13 -11.46
CA LEU A 344 0.06 6.31 -12.32
C LEU A 344 0.39 5.96 -13.79
N GLY A 345 0.97 4.80 -14.04
CA GLY A 345 1.19 4.25 -15.38
C GLY A 345 1.99 5.14 -16.30
N ALA A 346 1.52 5.28 -17.53
CA ALA A 346 2.19 6.06 -18.56
C ALA A 346 2.15 7.59 -18.35
N TYR A 347 1.46 8.08 -17.33
CA TYR A 347 1.39 9.50 -16.99
C TYR A 347 2.52 9.99 -16.09
N ASP A 348 3.36 9.09 -15.58
CA ASP A 348 4.34 9.37 -14.54
C ASP A 348 5.72 8.83 -14.89
N ILE A 349 6.77 9.68 -14.73
CA ILE A 349 8.16 9.30 -15.02
C ILE A 349 8.72 8.30 -14.01
N MET A 350 8.21 8.30 -12.76
CA MET A 350 8.61 7.38 -11.69
C MET A 350 7.74 6.12 -11.62
N ASP A 351 6.85 5.92 -12.61
CA ASP A 351 6.08 4.70 -12.84
C ASP A 351 6.44 4.15 -14.23
N TYR A 352 5.50 3.91 -15.13
CA TYR A 352 5.73 3.32 -16.46
C TYR A 352 6.08 4.35 -17.56
N GLY A 353 5.95 5.63 -17.29
CA GLY A 353 6.18 6.74 -18.22
C GLY A 353 7.52 6.74 -18.96
N PRO A 354 8.64 6.23 -18.39
CA PRO A 354 9.93 6.14 -19.09
C PRO A 354 9.86 5.46 -20.46
N TYR A 355 8.90 4.56 -20.67
CA TYR A 355 8.75 3.78 -21.89
C TYR A 355 7.92 4.47 -23.00
N ASN A 356 7.34 5.63 -22.74
CA ASN A 356 6.58 6.36 -23.73
C ASN A 356 7.43 6.64 -24.98
N ASN A 357 6.84 6.43 -26.17
CA ASN A 357 7.55 6.53 -27.44
C ASN A 357 8.86 5.70 -27.49
N ASN A 358 8.83 4.48 -26.96
CA ASN A 358 10.01 3.61 -26.84
C ASN A 358 11.21 4.32 -26.13
N GLY A 359 10.94 5.06 -25.08
CA GLY A 359 11.94 5.78 -24.30
C GLY A 359 12.36 7.16 -24.81
N ASN A 360 11.84 7.60 -25.97
CA ASN A 360 12.29 8.85 -26.58
C ASN A 360 11.49 10.09 -26.14
N THR A 361 10.32 9.91 -25.49
CA THR A 361 9.47 11.02 -25.05
C THR A 361 8.80 10.66 -23.73
N PRO A 362 9.52 10.73 -22.60
CA PRO A 362 8.90 10.52 -21.29
C PRO A 362 7.83 11.59 -21.01
N PRO A 363 6.81 11.30 -20.17
CA PRO A 363 5.75 12.24 -19.87
C PRO A 363 6.27 13.41 -19.04
N SER A 364 5.50 14.48 -19.00
CA SER A 364 5.77 15.60 -18.09
C SER A 364 5.76 15.11 -16.64
N TYR A 365 6.62 15.68 -15.80
CA TYR A 365 6.49 15.54 -14.35
C TYR A 365 5.10 15.96 -13.91
N ASN A 366 4.50 15.17 -13.02
CA ASN A 366 3.22 15.51 -12.41
C ASN A 366 3.38 16.64 -11.36
N ALA A 367 2.25 17.14 -10.84
CA ALA A 367 2.26 18.23 -9.88
C ALA A 367 2.97 17.88 -8.57
N PHE A 368 2.87 16.61 -8.10
CA PHE A 368 3.53 16.15 -6.88
C PHE A 368 5.07 16.15 -7.04
N GLU A 369 5.57 15.61 -8.14
CA GLU A 369 7.01 15.60 -8.45
C GLU A 369 7.58 17.01 -8.55
N ARG A 370 6.90 17.91 -9.29
CA ARG A 370 7.31 19.31 -9.40
C ARG A 370 7.27 20.05 -8.07
N MET A 371 6.28 19.76 -7.23
CA MET A 371 6.16 20.32 -5.88
C MET A 371 7.29 19.85 -4.97
N THR A 372 7.61 18.55 -5.04
CA THR A 372 8.69 17.93 -4.27
C THR A 372 10.05 18.52 -4.62
N LEU A 373 10.30 18.79 -5.91
CA LEU A 373 11.55 19.38 -6.39
C LEU A 373 11.60 20.92 -6.27
N GLY A 374 10.53 21.54 -5.78
CA GLY A 374 10.43 23.00 -5.62
C GLY A 374 10.22 23.77 -6.94
N TRP A 375 9.74 23.07 -7.99
CA TRP A 375 9.47 23.67 -9.30
C TRP A 375 8.05 24.23 -9.44
N LEU A 376 7.13 23.78 -8.58
CA LEU A 376 5.72 24.17 -8.57
C LEU A 376 5.22 24.40 -7.14
N THR A 377 4.40 25.42 -6.96
CA THR A 377 3.58 25.60 -5.76
C THR A 377 2.12 25.57 -6.18
N PRO A 378 1.38 24.47 -5.88
CA PRO A 378 -0.02 24.37 -6.23
C PRO A 378 -0.87 25.44 -5.53
N LYS A 379 -1.92 25.92 -6.19
CA LYS A 379 -2.88 26.84 -5.59
C LYS A 379 -3.89 26.04 -4.75
N VAL A 380 -4.05 26.44 -3.49
CA VAL A 380 -4.99 25.79 -2.58
C VAL A 380 -6.43 26.11 -2.97
N LEU A 381 -7.27 25.08 -3.07
CA LEU A 381 -8.73 25.20 -3.21
C LEU A 381 -9.37 24.98 -1.83
N ASP A 382 -9.86 26.05 -1.23
CA ASP A 382 -10.47 26.07 0.11
C ASP A 382 -11.81 26.82 0.17
N SER A 383 -12.20 27.49 -0.91
CA SER A 383 -13.40 28.31 -0.99
C SER A 383 -14.13 28.13 -2.33
N PRO A 384 -15.48 28.22 -2.36
CA PRO A 384 -16.27 28.05 -3.57
C PRO A 384 -15.81 28.95 -4.72
N ALA A 385 -15.73 28.39 -5.92
CA ALA A 385 -15.38 29.11 -7.14
C ALA A 385 -15.98 28.43 -8.38
N ASP A 386 -16.52 29.23 -9.28
CA ASP A 386 -17.07 28.74 -10.55
C ASP A 386 -16.14 29.07 -11.71
N GLY A 387 -16.15 28.22 -12.73
CA GLY A 387 -15.44 28.44 -13.97
C GLY A 387 -13.92 28.54 -13.79
N LEU A 388 -13.36 27.80 -12.82
CA LEU A 388 -11.92 27.67 -12.67
C LEU A 388 -11.34 27.09 -13.96
N SER A 389 -10.18 27.58 -14.36
CA SER A 389 -9.48 27.10 -15.54
C SER A 389 -8.07 26.64 -15.22
N LEU A 390 -7.61 25.60 -15.91
CA LEU A 390 -6.31 25.00 -15.72
C LEU A 390 -5.73 24.65 -17.09
N GLY A 391 -4.65 25.34 -17.48
CA GLY A 391 -3.92 25.06 -18.71
C GLY A 391 -3.02 23.85 -18.56
N HIS A 392 -2.54 23.29 -19.68
CA HIS A 392 -1.64 22.14 -19.68
C HIS A 392 -0.43 22.38 -18.76
N ILE A 393 -0.16 21.44 -17.85
CA ILE A 393 0.89 21.59 -16.83
C ILE A 393 2.28 21.82 -17.44
N ALA A 394 2.57 21.19 -18.59
CA ALA A 394 3.83 21.38 -19.30
C ALA A 394 4.05 22.81 -19.80
N GLU A 395 2.99 23.57 -20.02
CA GLU A 395 3.04 24.93 -20.57
C GLU A 395 2.86 26.00 -19.47
N THR A 396 1.95 25.74 -18.52
CA THR A 396 1.54 26.75 -17.53
C THR A 396 2.21 26.57 -16.17
N ASN A 397 2.82 25.41 -15.92
CA ASN A 397 3.39 25.00 -14.64
C ASN A 397 2.44 25.32 -13.47
N SER A 398 1.17 24.97 -13.62
CA SER A 398 0.12 25.25 -12.64
C SER A 398 -0.70 24.01 -12.28
N ALA A 399 -1.08 23.93 -11.01
CA ALA A 399 -1.93 22.89 -10.45
C ALA A 399 -2.75 23.46 -9.28
N TYR A 400 -3.79 22.74 -8.89
CA TYR A 400 -4.52 22.99 -7.65
C TYR A 400 -4.27 21.87 -6.64
N ILE A 401 -4.39 22.20 -5.35
CA ILE A 401 -4.35 21.26 -4.24
C ILE A 401 -5.63 21.36 -3.40
N ILE A 402 -6.22 20.22 -3.08
CA ILE A 402 -7.36 20.11 -2.17
C ILE A 402 -6.87 19.34 -0.93
N ASN A 403 -6.71 20.05 0.19
CA ASN A 403 -6.31 19.43 1.45
C ASN A 403 -7.50 18.67 2.06
N THR A 404 -7.22 17.53 2.67
CA THR A 404 -8.17 16.79 3.51
C THR A 404 -8.11 17.29 4.95
N ILE A 405 -8.74 16.57 5.88
CA ILE A 405 -8.60 16.81 7.31
C ILE A 405 -7.22 16.34 7.85
N ASN A 406 -6.58 15.44 7.11
CA ASN A 406 -5.25 14.94 7.41
C ASN A 406 -4.20 15.86 6.78
N GLU A 407 -3.21 16.34 7.54
CA GLU A 407 -2.20 17.27 7.02
C GLU A 407 -1.33 16.68 5.90
N ASP A 408 -1.11 15.35 5.93
CA ASP A 408 -0.27 14.64 4.98
C ASP A 408 -1.07 14.00 3.83
N GLU A 409 -2.42 14.10 3.83
CA GLU A 409 -3.31 13.54 2.81
C GLU A 409 -4.03 14.65 2.02
N PHE A 410 -3.92 14.62 0.69
CA PHE A 410 -4.47 15.63 -0.18
C PHE A 410 -4.71 15.12 -1.60
N TYR A 411 -5.46 15.90 -2.38
CA TYR A 411 -5.63 15.69 -3.83
C TYR A 411 -4.93 16.80 -4.61
N LEU A 412 -4.27 16.41 -5.71
CA LEU A 412 -3.72 17.35 -6.68
C LEU A 412 -4.54 17.28 -7.98
N LEU A 413 -4.77 18.43 -8.57
CA LEU A 413 -5.51 18.58 -9.83
C LEU A 413 -4.59 19.25 -10.84
N GLU A 414 -4.35 18.59 -11.96
CA GLU A 414 -3.52 19.09 -13.05
C GLU A 414 -4.14 18.78 -14.42
N ASN A 415 -3.90 19.65 -15.39
CA ASN A 415 -4.35 19.40 -16.76
C ASN A 415 -3.24 18.74 -17.56
N ARG A 416 -3.51 17.56 -18.12
CA ARG A 416 -2.63 16.82 -19.02
C ARG A 416 -3.21 16.83 -20.44
N GLN A 417 -2.39 17.08 -21.45
CA GLN A 417 -2.80 17.12 -22.86
C GLN A 417 -1.82 16.35 -23.74
N GLN A 418 -2.32 15.58 -24.69
CA GLN A 418 -1.49 14.80 -25.61
C GLN A 418 -0.70 15.68 -26.58
N SER A 419 0.18 16.54 -26.05
CA SER A 419 1.04 17.46 -26.78
C SER A 419 2.41 17.59 -26.09
N GLY A 420 3.44 18.04 -26.82
CA GLY A 420 4.78 18.22 -26.29
C GLY A 420 5.34 16.94 -25.67
N TRP A 421 5.76 17.00 -24.42
CA TRP A 421 6.26 15.87 -23.66
C TRP A 421 5.16 14.84 -23.33
N ASP A 422 3.92 15.28 -23.18
CA ASP A 422 2.77 14.42 -22.94
C ASP A 422 2.14 13.83 -24.21
N LYS A 423 2.77 13.99 -25.38
CA LYS A 423 2.21 13.52 -26.66
C LYS A 423 1.82 12.05 -26.68
N TYR A 424 2.46 11.22 -25.88
CA TYR A 424 2.28 9.77 -25.86
C TYR A 424 1.61 9.21 -24.61
N ILE A 425 1.08 10.08 -23.73
CA ILE A 425 0.18 9.62 -22.67
C ILE A 425 -1.14 9.11 -23.23
N GLN A 426 -1.92 8.40 -22.44
CA GLN A 426 -3.07 7.63 -22.96
C GLN A 426 -4.30 8.48 -23.27
N SER A 427 -4.49 9.61 -22.59
CA SER A 427 -5.62 10.55 -22.83
C SER A 427 -5.28 11.97 -22.39
N SER A 428 -6.17 12.91 -22.72
CA SER A 428 -6.11 14.31 -22.31
C SER A 428 -7.25 14.67 -21.38
N GLY A 429 -6.99 15.50 -20.36
CA GLY A 429 -8.01 15.97 -19.41
C GLY A 429 -7.44 16.37 -18.05
N LEU A 430 -8.33 16.50 -17.08
CA LEU A 430 -7.98 16.73 -15.69
C LEU A 430 -7.49 15.43 -15.06
N MET A 431 -6.24 15.39 -14.68
CA MET A 431 -5.69 14.34 -13.82
C MET A 431 -5.90 14.74 -12.36
N ILE A 432 -6.54 13.86 -11.61
CA ILE A 432 -6.68 13.98 -10.16
C ILE A 432 -5.83 12.90 -9.53
N THR A 433 -4.90 13.28 -8.68
CA THR A 433 -4.10 12.33 -7.91
C THR A 433 -4.41 12.42 -6.43
N HIS A 434 -4.49 11.26 -5.77
CA HIS A 434 -4.60 11.12 -4.32
C HIS A 434 -3.23 10.86 -3.74
N VAL A 435 -2.82 11.65 -2.77
CA VAL A 435 -1.55 11.54 -2.05
C VAL A 435 -1.84 11.37 -0.58
N ASP A 436 -1.31 10.32 0.04
CA ASP A 436 -1.23 10.11 1.49
C ASP A 436 0.25 9.93 1.84
N TYR A 437 0.91 11.08 2.10
CA TYR A 437 2.37 11.14 2.24
C TYR A 437 2.85 10.51 3.55
N ASP A 438 3.78 9.56 3.42
CA ASP A 438 4.53 8.97 4.54
C ASP A 438 6.02 9.02 4.24
N GLU A 439 6.78 9.81 5.00
CA GLU A 439 8.21 10.00 4.78
C GLU A 439 8.99 8.68 4.74
N ASN A 440 8.59 7.68 5.54
CA ASN A 440 9.26 6.37 5.54
C ASN A 440 8.99 5.59 4.26
N ALA A 441 7.77 5.64 3.73
CA ALA A 441 7.43 4.99 2.47
C ALA A 441 8.22 5.59 1.29
N TRP A 442 8.30 6.91 1.21
CA TRP A 442 9.09 7.60 0.18
C TRP A 442 10.60 7.37 0.30
N GLN A 443 11.15 7.47 1.52
CA GLN A 443 12.58 7.18 1.74
C GLN A 443 12.92 5.69 1.55
N GLY A 444 11.97 4.82 1.87
CA GLY A 444 12.08 3.39 1.74
C GLY A 444 11.84 2.86 0.32
N ASN A 445 11.48 3.73 -0.64
CA ASN A 445 11.09 3.33 -1.99
C ASN A 445 9.95 2.30 -2.01
N SER A 446 8.95 2.49 -1.15
CA SER A 446 7.82 1.57 -0.97
C SER A 446 6.47 2.30 -0.97
N VAL A 447 6.37 3.34 -1.80
CA VAL A 447 5.23 4.28 -1.84
C VAL A 447 3.90 3.55 -2.03
N ASN A 448 3.84 2.62 -2.98
CA ASN A 448 2.62 1.89 -3.33
C ASN A 448 2.70 0.38 -3.11
N ASP A 449 3.57 -0.08 -2.20
CA ASP A 449 3.75 -1.51 -1.90
C ASP A 449 2.55 -2.13 -1.15
N ASP A 450 1.75 -1.32 -0.47
CA ASP A 450 0.48 -1.75 0.12
C ASP A 450 -0.65 -1.56 -0.89
N THR A 451 -1.06 -2.65 -1.55
CA THR A 451 -2.14 -2.63 -2.56
C THR A 451 -3.50 -2.24 -2.01
N SER A 452 -3.71 -2.42 -0.68
CA SER A 452 -4.95 -2.04 0.01
C SER A 452 -4.99 -0.56 0.40
N HIS A 453 -3.82 0.11 0.39
CA HIS A 453 -3.65 1.51 0.76
C HIS A 453 -2.61 2.20 -0.14
N PRO A 454 -2.92 2.42 -1.44
CA PRO A 454 -2.02 3.14 -2.34
C PRO A 454 -1.78 4.56 -1.84
N ARG A 455 -0.53 4.93 -1.58
CA ARG A 455 -0.20 6.25 -1.04
C ARG A 455 -0.11 7.35 -2.08
N PHE A 456 0.08 6.97 -3.34
CA PHE A 456 0.09 7.90 -4.46
C PHE A 456 -0.48 7.23 -5.71
N CYS A 457 -1.67 7.66 -6.13
CA CYS A 457 -2.35 7.07 -7.28
C CYS A 457 -3.20 8.09 -8.03
N ILE A 458 -3.49 7.83 -9.29
CA ILE A 458 -4.54 8.54 -10.03
C ILE A 458 -5.90 8.14 -9.43
N VAL A 459 -6.82 9.08 -9.36
CA VAL A 459 -8.24 8.84 -9.12
C VAL A 459 -8.91 8.69 -10.50
N PRO A 460 -9.07 7.46 -11.01
CA PRO A 460 -9.46 7.25 -12.40
C PRO A 460 -10.94 7.58 -12.63
N ALA A 461 -11.23 8.35 -13.68
CA ALA A 461 -12.61 8.78 -13.95
C ALA A 461 -13.58 7.63 -14.25
N ASP A 462 -13.09 6.47 -14.69
CA ASP A 462 -13.87 5.25 -14.91
C ASP A 462 -13.91 4.31 -13.68
N ASN A 463 -13.30 4.72 -12.56
CA ASN A 463 -13.13 3.93 -11.34
C ASN A 463 -12.41 2.58 -11.53
N GLN A 464 -11.49 2.51 -12.51
CA GLN A 464 -10.68 1.33 -12.78
C GLN A 464 -9.21 1.73 -12.83
N LEU A 465 -8.49 1.51 -11.75
CA LEU A 465 -7.07 1.82 -11.65
C LEU A 465 -6.21 0.66 -12.20
N GLY A 466 -5.18 1.01 -12.98
CA GLY A 466 -4.14 0.10 -13.39
C GLY A 466 -4.34 -0.59 -14.76
N TYR A 467 -3.40 -1.47 -15.08
CA TYR A 467 -3.37 -2.25 -16.31
C TYR A 467 -3.68 -3.72 -16.02
N ASP A 468 -4.71 -4.28 -16.63
CA ASP A 468 -5.00 -5.72 -16.54
C ASP A 468 -4.16 -6.48 -17.58
N VAL A 469 -3.03 -7.01 -17.15
CA VAL A 469 -2.11 -7.81 -17.97
C VAL A 469 -2.78 -9.09 -18.52
N VAL A 470 -3.73 -9.66 -17.79
CA VAL A 470 -4.40 -10.91 -18.17
C VAL A 470 -5.39 -10.71 -19.31
N VAL A 471 -6.05 -9.55 -19.34
CA VAL A 471 -7.07 -9.22 -20.35
C VAL A 471 -6.52 -8.34 -21.47
N GLY A 472 -5.30 -7.79 -21.32
CA GLY A 472 -4.65 -6.91 -22.30
C GLY A 472 -5.40 -5.59 -22.52
N LYS A 473 -6.16 -5.13 -21.53
CA LYS A 473 -6.92 -3.88 -21.59
C LYS A 473 -6.23 -2.81 -20.75
N ALA A 474 -5.66 -1.82 -21.43
CA ALA A 474 -5.30 -0.57 -20.79
C ALA A 474 -6.59 0.22 -20.50
N THR A 475 -6.91 0.42 -19.23
CA THR A 475 -7.98 1.33 -18.80
C THR A 475 -7.50 2.77 -18.73
N GLU A 476 -6.19 2.99 -18.70
CA GLU A 476 -5.50 4.28 -18.56
C GLU A 476 -6.06 5.41 -19.45
N LYS A 477 -6.62 5.07 -20.62
CA LYS A 477 -7.24 6.06 -21.51
C LYS A 477 -8.54 6.69 -20.98
N TYR A 478 -9.08 6.15 -19.89
CA TYR A 478 -10.31 6.63 -19.25
C TYR A 478 -10.06 7.16 -17.82
N ASP A 479 -8.80 7.30 -17.43
CA ASP A 479 -8.44 7.77 -16.09
C ASP A 479 -8.64 9.27 -15.92
N LEU A 480 -8.48 10.07 -16.97
CA LEU A 480 -8.59 11.52 -16.90
C LEU A 480 -10.02 12.01 -17.12
N TYR A 481 -10.41 13.02 -16.34
CA TYR A 481 -11.72 13.66 -16.46
C TYR A 481 -11.73 14.72 -17.58
N PRO A 482 -12.90 14.95 -18.25
CA PRO A 482 -14.12 14.16 -18.12
C PRO A 482 -14.09 12.93 -19.02
N ILE A 483 -14.88 11.93 -18.65
CA ILE A 483 -15.31 10.86 -19.57
C ILE A 483 -16.84 10.99 -19.79
N ALA A 484 -17.36 10.25 -20.78
CA ALA A 484 -18.79 10.37 -21.14
C ALA A 484 -19.76 10.12 -19.97
N GLN A 485 -19.36 9.30 -19.00
CA GLN A 485 -20.18 8.90 -17.84
C GLN A 485 -19.82 9.65 -16.57
N ASN A 486 -18.71 10.41 -16.56
CA ASN A 486 -18.22 11.07 -15.35
C ASN A 486 -17.48 12.37 -15.66
N ASN A 487 -18.02 13.48 -15.18
CA ASN A 487 -17.45 14.82 -15.27
C ASN A 487 -17.38 15.51 -13.91
N SER A 488 -17.34 14.74 -12.83
CA SER A 488 -17.32 15.28 -11.46
C SER A 488 -16.57 14.35 -10.50
N PHE A 489 -16.01 14.95 -9.46
CA PHE A 489 -15.36 14.27 -8.36
C PHE A 489 -15.93 14.83 -7.05
N THR A 490 -16.82 14.06 -6.44
CA THR A 490 -17.62 14.46 -5.27
C THR A 490 -17.70 13.31 -4.27
N ASP A 491 -18.23 13.56 -3.08
CA ASP A 491 -18.43 12.51 -2.06
C ASP A 491 -19.37 11.37 -2.48
N VAL A 492 -20.16 11.57 -3.55
CA VAL A 492 -21.14 10.61 -4.06
C VAL A 492 -20.87 10.16 -5.50
N SER A 493 -19.85 10.71 -6.16
CA SER A 493 -19.43 10.23 -7.48
C SER A 493 -18.76 8.85 -7.37
N THR A 494 -18.56 8.21 -8.50
CA THR A 494 -17.80 6.98 -8.62
C THR A 494 -16.66 7.22 -9.60
N PRO A 495 -15.38 7.35 -9.12
CA PRO A 495 -14.94 7.24 -7.70
C PRO A 495 -15.44 8.40 -6.83
N ALA A 496 -15.51 8.16 -5.52
CA ALA A 496 -15.90 9.17 -4.55
C ALA A 496 -14.70 9.96 -4.02
N ALA A 497 -14.92 11.25 -3.74
CA ALA A 497 -13.93 12.14 -3.14
C ALA A 497 -13.87 11.89 -1.62
N ARG A 498 -13.20 10.82 -1.20
CA ARG A 498 -13.08 10.43 0.21
C ARG A 498 -11.63 10.19 0.58
N PRO A 499 -11.15 10.84 1.67
CA PRO A 499 -9.88 10.48 2.26
C PRO A 499 -9.91 9.04 2.85
N TYR A 500 -8.76 8.47 3.18
CA TYR A 500 -8.67 7.12 3.76
C TYR A 500 -9.34 6.99 5.13
N THR A 501 -9.58 8.09 5.84
CA THR A 501 -10.42 8.10 7.05
C THR A 501 -11.87 7.70 6.79
N GLY A 502 -12.31 7.70 5.51
CA GLY A 502 -13.69 7.40 5.10
C GLY A 502 -14.68 8.56 5.30
N GLU A 503 -14.23 9.68 5.87
CA GLU A 503 -15.05 10.89 6.02
C GLU A 503 -15.36 11.53 4.66
N THR A 504 -16.40 12.36 4.60
CA THR A 504 -16.69 13.16 3.40
C THR A 504 -15.66 14.27 3.25
N LEU A 505 -15.22 14.50 2.02
CA LEU A 505 -14.30 15.60 1.71
C LEU A 505 -15.03 16.97 1.77
N ASP A 506 -16.31 17.00 1.39
CA ASP A 506 -17.15 18.20 1.24
C ASP A 506 -16.54 19.28 0.31
N LYS A 507 -15.64 18.91 -0.59
CA LYS A 507 -14.90 19.79 -1.49
C LYS A 507 -15.05 19.32 -2.94
N TRP A 508 -16.24 19.48 -3.47
CA TRP A 508 -16.66 18.93 -4.76
C TRP A 508 -16.05 19.66 -5.96
N VAL A 509 -15.54 18.88 -6.89
CA VAL A 509 -15.13 19.33 -8.23
C VAL A 509 -16.21 18.87 -9.21
N THR A 510 -16.87 19.79 -9.88
CA THR A 510 -18.04 19.50 -10.74
C THR A 510 -17.94 20.20 -12.08
N ASP A 511 -18.76 19.78 -13.03
CA ASP A 511 -18.85 20.39 -14.38
C ASP A 511 -17.48 20.45 -15.08
N ILE A 512 -16.70 19.38 -14.93
CA ILE A 512 -15.37 19.26 -15.54
C ILE A 512 -15.52 19.16 -17.04
N LYS A 513 -14.82 20.04 -17.77
CA LYS A 513 -14.74 20.08 -19.23
C LYS A 513 -13.28 20.13 -19.67
N ASN A 514 -12.99 19.55 -20.83
CA ASN A 514 -11.71 19.65 -21.51
C ASN A 514 -11.98 20.13 -22.94
N GLU A 515 -11.75 21.41 -23.19
CA GLU A 515 -12.01 22.07 -24.47
C GLU A 515 -10.80 22.94 -24.84
N ASP A 516 -10.37 22.88 -26.08
CA ASP A 516 -9.23 23.67 -26.60
C ASP A 516 -7.94 23.56 -25.75
N ASN A 517 -7.62 22.35 -25.28
CA ASN A 517 -6.50 22.04 -24.37
C ASN A 517 -6.59 22.72 -22.98
N MET A 518 -7.75 23.29 -22.66
CA MET A 518 -8.02 23.89 -21.37
C MET A 518 -9.01 23.02 -20.59
N VAL A 519 -8.67 22.71 -19.35
CA VAL A 519 -9.63 22.13 -18.42
C VAL A 519 -10.33 23.24 -17.66
N THR A 520 -11.67 23.17 -17.60
CA THR A 520 -12.49 24.04 -16.75
C THR A 520 -13.34 23.21 -15.81
N PHE A 521 -13.61 23.74 -14.64
CA PHE A 521 -14.45 23.08 -13.63
C PHE A 521 -14.99 24.08 -12.60
N ASN A 522 -15.99 23.65 -11.83
CA ASN A 522 -16.50 24.38 -10.67
C ASN A 522 -16.01 23.68 -9.39
N PHE A 523 -15.72 24.48 -8.35
CA PHE A 523 -15.30 23.98 -7.05
C PHE A 523 -16.28 24.44 -5.97
N MET A 524 -16.87 23.48 -5.21
CA MET A 524 -17.86 23.74 -4.16
C MET A 524 -19.05 24.62 -4.63
N SER A 525 -19.34 24.61 -5.94
CA SER A 525 -20.41 25.42 -6.53
C SER A 525 -21.77 24.81 -6.18
N ASN A 526 -22.71 25.66 -5.74
CA ASN A 526 -24.06 25.24 -5.33
C ASN A 526 -24.10 24.11 -4.28
N HIS A 527 -23.05 23.95 -3.50
CA HIS A 527 -22.94 22.89 -2.51
C HIS A 527 -23.53 23.33 -1.17
N LEU A 528 -24.46 22.53 -0.63
CA LEU A 528 -24.84 22.57 0.78
C LEU A 528 -24.02 21.53 1.55
N LYS A 529 -23.49 21.91 2.70
CA LYS A 529 -22.84 20.95 3.60
C LYS A 529 -23.83 19.92 4.12
N ALA A 530 -23.37 18.68 4.29
CA ALA A 530 -24.14 17.69 5.02
C ALA A 530 -24.41 18.21 6.44
N PRO A 531 -25.61 18.01 6.99
CA PRO A 531 -25.90 18.33 8.38
C PRO A 531 -24.94 17.61 9.33
N ALA A 532 -24.40 18.34 10.30
CA ALA A 532 -23.51 17.80 11.33
C ALA A 532 -24.22 17.79 12.70
N GLY A 533 -23.54 17.29 13.73
CA GLY A 533 -24.04 17.31 15.10
C GLY A 533 -25.30 16.46 15.31
N LEU A 534 -25.48 15.37 14.50
CA LEU A 534 -26.63 14.49 14.65
C LEU A 534 -26.68 13.85 16.02
N VAL A 535 -27.83 13.91 16.68
CA VAL A 535 -28.08 13.31 17.99
C VAL A 535 -29.45 12.66 18.03
N ALA A 536 -29.56 11.49 18.65
CA ALA A 536 -30.84 10.89 19.04
C ALA A 536 -31.17 11.27 20.48
N GLU A 537 -32.28 11.93 20.68
CA GLU A 537 -32.77 12.39 21.99
C GLU A 537 -34.10 11.72 22.34
N ASN A 538 -34.45 11.72 23.65
CA ASN A 538 -35.72 11.17 24.10
C ASN A 538 -35.99 9.72 23.65
N VAL A 539 -34.95 8.91 23.54
CA VAL A 539 -35.05 7.51 23.13
C VAL A 539 -35.92 6.74 24.13
N ASN A 540 -36.91 6.04 23.60
CA ASN A 540 -37.81 5.18 24.38
C ASN A 540 -38.07 3.89 23.59
N ASP A 541 -38.95 3.02 24.11
CA ASP A 541 -39.26 1.72 23.54
C ASP A 541 -40.02 1.76 22.22
N ASN A 542 -40.53 2.93 21.79
CA ASN A 542 -41.29 3.06 20.54
C ASN A 542 -40.92 4.29 19.72
N GLY A 543 -39.81 4.99 20.04
CA GLY A 543 -39.43 6.14 19.25
C GLY A 543 -38.22 6.93 19.81
N PHE A 544 -37.82 7.96 19.08
CA PHE A 544 -36.79 8.92 19.46
C PHE A 544 -36.95 10.23 18.67
N THR A 545 -36.27 11.28 19.11
CA THR A 545 -36.14 12.55 18.38
C THR A 545 -34.76 12.64 17.76
N ALA A 546 -34.68 12.68 16.43
CA ALA A 546 -33.45 12.99 15.71
C ALA A 546 -33.27 14.52 15.67
N SER A 547 -32.07 15.02 15.98
CA SER A 547 -31.74 16.45 15.90
C SER A 547 -30.38 16.65 15.22
N TRP A 548 -30.16 17.83 14.62
CA TRP A 548 -28.94 18.14 13.85
C TRP A 548 -28.66 19.64 13.87
N ASP A 549 -27.44 20.02 13.45
CA ASP A 549 -27.02 21.41 13.35
C ASP A 549 -27.61 22.10 12.11
N TYR A 550 -27.77 23.42 12.21
CA TYR A 550 -28.20 24.29 11.10
C TYR A 550 -27.17 24.28 9.97
N VAL A 551 -27.67 24.15 8.72
CA VAL A 551 -26.85 24.29 7.51
C VAL A 551 -27.19 25.63 6.82
N ASP A 552 -26.18 26.44 6.55
CA ASP A 552 -26.38 27.73 5.85
C ASP A 552 -27.00 27.51 4.46
N LYS A 553 -27.94 28.38 4.08
CA LYS A 553 -28.72 28.32 2.84
C LYS A 553 -29.67 27.12 2.71
N ALA A 554 -29.76 26.21 3.66
CA ALA A 554 -30.79 25.19 3.66
C ALA A 554 -32.19 25.80 3.81
N GLN A 555 -33.15 25.33 3.02
CA GLN A 555 -34.59 25.73 3.08
C GLN A 555 -35.41 24.68 3.86
N SER A 556 -34.95 23.44 3.82
CA SER A 556 -35.54 22.31 4.52
C SER A 556 -34.53 21.17 4.64
N TYR A 557 -34.91 20.11 5.32
CA TYR A 557 -34.11 18.90 5.50
C TYR A 557 -34.92 17.67 5.08
N THR A 558 -34.23 16.65 4.64
CA THR A 558 -34.75 15.29 4.42
C THR A 558 -34.08 14.35 5.38
N VAL A 559 -34.83 13.55 6.11
CA VAL A 559 -34.28 12.52 7.02
C VAL A 559 -34.68 11.15 6.50
N ASN A 560 -33.68 10.29 6.37
CA ASN A 560 -33.87 8.86 6.19
C ASN A 560 -33.75 8.16 7.54
N LEU A 561 -34.72 7.33 7.85
CA LEU A 561 -34.67 6.38 8.96
C LEU A 561 -34.55 4.99 8.37
N TYR A 562 -33.56 4.25 8.78
CA TYR A 562 -33.31 2.87 8.38
C TYR A 562 -33.59 1.94 9.55
N LYS A 563 -34.39 0.90 9.34
CA LYS A 563 -34.47 -0.22 10.27
C LYS A 563 -33.28 -1.13 9.99
N LEU A 564 -32.54 -1.51 11.01
CA LEU A 564 -31.31 -2.26 10.87
C LEU A 564 -31.50 -3.72 11.26
N ASN A 565 -30.94 -4.61 10.46
CA ASN A 565 -30.73 -6.01 10.80
C ASN A 565 -29.24 -6.34 10.73
N PHE A 566 -28.77 -7.31 11.52
CA PHE A 566 -27.38 -7.77 11.41
C PHE A 566 -27.12 -8.43 10.05
N LYS A 567 -25.94 -8.18 9.47
CA LYS A 567 -25.58 -8.54 8.08
C LYS A 567 -25.51 -10.06 7.82
N SER A 568 -25.20 -10.85 8.81
CA SER A 568 -25.41 -12.30 8.80
C SER A 568 -25.50 -12.82 10.22
N GLU A 569 -26.45 -13.71 10.48
CA GLU A 569 -26.50 -14.52 11.69
C GLU A 569 -25.54 -15.71 11.57
N GLN A 570 -24.22 -15.46 11.45
CA GLN A 570 -23.30 -16.55 11.75
C GLN A 570 -23.33 -16.78 13.26
N LYS A 571 -24.16 -17.74 13.67
CA LYS A 571 -24.31 -18.13 15.05
C LYS A 571 -22.98 -18.65 15.63
N ILE A 572 -22.22 -19.39 14.84
CA ILE A 572 -20.89 -19.87 15.19
C ILE A 572 -19.88 -18.71 15.03
N ALA A 573 -19.28 -18.30 16.15
CA ALA A 573 -18.27 -17.26 16.18
C ALA A 573 -16.85 -17.81 15.89
N LEU A 574 -16.60 -19.05 16.29
CA LEU A 574 -15.32 -19.75 16.07
C LEU A 574 -15.54 -21.26 16.07
N GLU A 575 -14.86 -21.96 15.19
CA GLU A 575 -14.75 -23.41 15.20
C GLU A 575 -13.29 -23.81 14.90
N GLU A 576 -12.64 -24.54 15.85
CA GLU A 576 -11.25 -24.99 15.70
C GLU A 576 -11.13 -26.45 16.14
N GLY A 577 -10.66 -27.30 15.23
CA GLY A 577 -10.49 -28.73 15.43
C GLY A 577 -9.04 -29.21 15.49
N PHE A 578 -8.06 -28.30 15.45
CA PHE A 578 -6.63 -28.55 15.56
C PHE A 578 -6.04 -29.54 14.57
N GLN A 579 -6.69 -29.77 13.44
CA GLN A 579 -6.28 -30.76 12.44
C GLN A 579 -4.88 -30.47 11.84
N MET A 580 -4.41 -29.24 11.95
CA MET A 580 -3.05 -28.83 11.52
C MET A 580 -1.95 -29.21 12.51
N MET A 581 -2.30 -29.64 13.75
CA MET A 581 -1.36 -30.09 14.78
C MET A 581 -1.01 -31.59 14.60
N THR A 582 -0.34 -31.94 13.53
CA THR A 582 -0.17 -33.32 13.08
C THR A 582 0.86 -34.16 13.84
N SER A 583 1.76 -33.53 14.63
CA SER A 583 2.82 -34.20 15.36
C SER A 583 2.36 -34.73 16.72
N GLY A 584 2.87 -35.90 17.12
CA GLY A 584 2.46 -36.52 18.39
C GLY A 584 1.17 -37.33 18.27
N THR A 585 0.55 -37.64 19.41
CA THR A 585 -0.76 -38.28 19.53
C THR A 585 -1.51 -37.69 20.73
N SER A 586 -2.82 -37.91 20.81
CA SER A 586 -3.64 -37.46 21.95
C SER A 586 -3.26 -38.14 23.31
N ASP A 587 -2.41 -39.13 23.31
CA ASP A 587 -1.87 -39.77 24.52
C ASP A 587 -0.42 -39.36 24.80
N MET A 588 0.31 -38.93 23.76
CA MET A 588 1.71 -38.46 23.85
C MET A 588 1.94 -37.29 22.88
N ALA A 589 1.80 -36.08 23.37
CA ALA A 589 2.07 -34.86 22.58
C ALA A 589 3.56 -34.77 22.20
N ASN A 590 3.83 -33.99 21.14
CA ASN A 590 5.18 -33.60 20.77
C ASN A 590 5.80 -32.74 21.90
N ALA A 591 7.09 -32.93 22.18
CA ALA A 591 7.77 -32.26 23.27
C ALA A 591 8.07 -30.76 22.98
N SER A 592 7.96 -30.33 21.73
CA SER A 592 8.23 -28.94 21.32
C SER A 592 7.06 -28.03 21.67
N ASP A 593 7.32 -27.00 22.46
CA ASP A 593 6.37 -25.93 22.73
C ASP A 593 6.20 -25.04 21.49
N ILE A 594 4.98 -24.93 20.98
CA ILE A 594 4.62 -24.17 19.77
C ILE A 594 3.94 -22.84 20.08
N SER A 595 3.90 -22.42 21.35
CA SER A 595 3.20 -21.20 21.79
C SER A 595 3.59 -19.93 21.06
N SER A 596 4.84 -19.84 20.57
CA SER A 596 5.34 -18.66 19.85
C SER A 596 4.94 -18.62 18.35
N ASN A 597 4.28 -19.65 17.84
CA ASN A 597 4.01 -19.80 16.40
C ASN A 597 2.70 -20.55 16.11
N LEU A 598 1.65 -20.25 16.87
CA LEU A 598 0.36 -20.93 16.80
C LEU A 598 -0.35 -20.77 15.46
N ASP A 599 -0.15 -19.64 14.77
CA ASP A 599 -0.74 -19.39 13.46
C ASP A 599 -0.40 -20.41 12.39
N ASN A 600 0.69 -21.16 12.54
CA ASN A 600 1.04 -22.24 11.64
C ASN A 600 0.24 -23.55 11.93
N TYR A 601 -0.50 -23.60 13.03
CA TYR A 601 -1.13 -24.82 13.55
C TYR A 601 -2.62 -24.66 13.85
N THR A 602 -3.21 -23.52 13.54
CA THR A 602 -4.62 -23.21 13.75
C THR A 602 -5.27 -22.74 12.46
N THR A 603 -6.57 -22.99 12.30
CA THR A 603 -7.34 -22.60 11.12
C THR A 603 -7.48 -21.08 11.07
N GLU A 604 -7.95 -20.48 12.16
CA GLU A 604 -7.99 -19.03 12.32
C GLU A 604 -6.64 -18.50 12.83
N LYS A 605 -6.27 -17.28 12.45
CA LYS A 605 -5.02 -16.63 12.86
C LYS A 605 -5.23 -15.74 14.08
N GLY A 606 -4.12 -15.42 14.78
CA GLY A 606 -4.15 -14.56 15.96
C GLY A 606 -4.29 -15.31 17.29
N TRP A 607 -4.16 -16.63 17.30
CA TRP A 607 -4.10 -17.39 18.56
C TRP A 607 -2.83 -17.07 19.34
N THR A 608 -2.96 -16.99 20.66
CA THR A 608 -1.83 -16.83 21.58
C THR A 608 -1.86 -17.90 22.67
N GLY A 609 -0.72 -18.15 23.32
CA GLY A 609 -0.70 -19.21 24.33
C GLY A 609 0.61 -19.33 25.07
N SER A 610 0.64 -20.27 26.00
CA SER A 610 1.80 -20.65 26.79
C SER A 610 1.74 -22.14 27.10
N LYS A 611 2.84 -22.86 26.91
CA LYS A 611 2.92 -24.30 27.08
C LYS A 611 1.89 -25.05 26.22
N VAL A 612 1.91 -24.77 24.92
CA VAL A 612 1.04 -25.40 23.92
C VAL A 612 1.84 -26.38 23.06
N TYR A 613 1.29 -27.56 22.85
CA TYR A 613 1.97 -28.66 22.17
C TYR A 613 1.05 -29.36 21.16
N GLN A 614 1.62 -29.84 20.07
CA GLN A 614 0.88 -30.65 19.09
C GLN A 614 0.62 -32.07 19.64
N ALA A 615 -0.57 -32.60 19.46
CA ALA A 615 -0.99 -33.90 19.98
C ALA A 615 -1.73 -34.75 18.94
N GLY A 616 -1.27 -34.73 17.66
CA GLY A 616 -1.79 -35.60 16.58
C GLY A 616 -3.23 -35.31 16.23
N GLY A 617 -3.52 -34.09 15.77
CA GLY A 617 -4.86 -33.59 15.48
C GLY A 617 -5.59 -33.03 16.71
N TRP A 618 -4.91 -32.92 17.86
CA TRP A 618 -5.37 -32.35 19.10
C TRP A 618 -4.37 -31.30 19.59
N CYS A 619 -4.84 -30.40 20.47
CA CYS A 619 -4.00 -29.37 21.10
C CYS A 619 -3.79 -29.71 22.58
N GLN A 620 -2.55 -29.90 23.03
CA GLN A 620 -2.25 -30.05 24.44
C GLN A 620 -1.87 -28.68 25.05
N VAL A 621 -2.53 -28.32 26.15
CA VAL A 621 -2.27 -27.13 26.96
C VAL A 621 -1.75 -27.54 28.32
N GLY A 622 -0.57 -27.01 28.72
CA GLY A 622 0.15 -27.40 29.91
C GLY A 622 1.00 -28.67 29.73
N ASN A 623 1.83 -28.95 30.73
CA ASN A 623 2.65 -30.16 30.82
C ASN A 623 2.48 -30.83 32.19
N SER A 624 3.20 -31.92 32.49
CA SER A 624 3.05 -32.66 33.76
C SER A 624 3.45 -31.87 35.00
N SER A 625 4.21 -30.80 34.86
CA SER A 625 4.77 -29.98 35.94
C SER A 625 4.25 -28.55 36.00
N GLU A 626 3.67 -28.05 34.93
CA GLU A 626 3.24 -26.66 34.80
C GLU A 626 1.90 -26.56 34.08
N GLY A 627 1.06 -25.62 34.45
CA GLY A 627 -0.12 -25.23 33.68
C GLY A 627 0.25 -24.51 32.40
N GLY A 628 -0.73 -24.38 31.52
CA GLY A 628 -0.60 -23.65 30.27
C GLY A 628 -1.88 -22.89 29.94
N SER A 629 -1.82 -22.12 28.87
CA SER A 629 -2.97 -21.38 28.34
C SER A 629 -2.99 -21.37 26.81
N LEU A 630 -4.19 -21.29 26.25
CA LEU A 630 -4.46 -21.08 24.83
C LEU A 630 -5.57 -20.04 24.73
N THR A 631 -5.36 -18.99 23.97
CA THR A 631 -6.31 -17.86 23.84
C THR A 631 -6.67 -17.68 22.37
N THR A 632 -7.96 -17.52 22.09
CA THR A 632 -8.47 -17.28 20.72
C THR A 632 -8.03 -15.90 20.20
N PRO A 633 -8.12 -15.64 18.89
CA PRO A 633 -8.25 -14.29 18.39
C PRO A 633 -9.38 -13.52 19.07
N GLU A 634 -9.37 -12.19 18.96
CA GLU A 634 -10.49 -11.36 19.38
C GLU A 634 -11.75 -11.71 18.58
N LEU A 635 -12.86 -12.01 19.26
CA LEU A 635 -14.14 -12.38 18.66
C LEU A 635 -15.20 -11.34 18.98
N ASN A 636 -16.04 -10.99 18.02
CA ASN A 636 -17.22 -10.17 18.31
C ASN A 636 -18.30 -11.05 18.96
N LEU A 637 -18.45 -10.97 20.27
CA LEU A 637 -19.42 -11.68 21.07
C LEU A 637 -20.46 -10.76 21.73
N LYS A 638 -20.53 -9.49 21.29
CA LYS A 638 -21.49 -8.50 21.81
C LYS A 638 -22.94 -8.78 21.39
N ARG A 639 -23.15 -9.45 20.26
CA ARG A 639 -24.47 -9.83 19.74
C ARG A 639 -25.22 -10.70 20.76
N TYR A 640 -26.55 -10.74 20.68
CA TYR A 640 -27.43 -11.47 21.61
C TYR A 640 -27.26 -11.01 23.05
N GLU A 641 -27.20 -9.70 23.27
CA GLU A 641 -27.03 -9.07 24.59
C GLU A 641 -25.72 -9.51 25.30
N GLY A 642 -24.70 -9.85 24.52
CA GLY A 642 -23.43 -10.36 25.05
C GLY A 642 -23.47 -11.82 25.54
N ASN A 643 -24.58 -12.52 25.34
CA ASN A 643 -24.68 -13.95 25.69
C ASN A 643 -23.93 -14.81 24.66
N PHE A 644 -23.14 -15.76 25.12
CA PHE A 644 -22.47 -16.72 24.26
C PHE A 644 -22.13 -18.03 24.98
N ALA A 645 -21.94 -19.09 24.21
CA ALA A 645 -21.61 -20.41 24.74
C ALA A 645 -20.29 -20.91 24.13
N VAL A 646 -19.44 -21.49 24.96
CA VAL A 646 -18.16 -22.09 24.59
C VAL A 646 -18.22 -23.59 24.84
N ALA A 647 -18.30 -24.36 23.78
CA ALA A 647 -18.19 -25.82 23.81
C ALA A 647 -16.73 -26.22 23.60
N VAL A 648 -16.18 -27.02 24.51
CA VAL A 648 -14.83 -27.54 24.38
C VAL A 648 -14.82 -29.03 24.66
N THR A 649 -14.35 -29.83 23.68
CA THR A 649 -14.15 -31.28 23.83
C THR A 649 -12.73 -31.52 24.27
N VAL A 650 -12.57 -32.06 25.50
CA VAL A 650 -11.27 -32.11 26.17
C VAL A 650 -11.17 -33.33 27.10
N LYS A 651 -9.93 -33.86 27.24
CA LYS A 651 -9.53 -34.85 28.24
C LYS A 651 -8.26 -34.43 28.95
N SER A 652 -7.91 -35.04 30.08
CA SER A 652 -6.57 -34.93 30.66
C SER A 652 -5.68 -36.09 30.21
N ALA A 653 -4.38 -35.99 30.47
CA ALA A 653 -3.51 -37.16 30.38
C ALA A 653 -3.87 -38.21 31.45
N THR A 654 -3.57 -39.50 31.18
CA THR A 654 -3.86 -40.61 32.10
C THR A 654 -3.22 -40.39 33.46
N GLY A 655 -4.01 -40.50 34.50
CA GLY A 655 -3.58 -40.31 35.89
C GLY A 655 -3.60 -38.86 36.36
N GLU A 656 -3.94 -37.91 35.55
CA GLU A 656 -4.06 -36.48 35.88
C GLU A 656 -5.53 -36.05 36.03
N THR A 657 -5.79 -35.08 36.91
CA THR A 657 -7.13 -34.47 37.08
C THR A 657 -7.00 -32.95 37.27
N PRO A 658 -6.46 -32.25 36.26
CA PRO A 658 -6.26 -30.79 36.34
C PRO A 658 -7.57 -30.02 36.52
N VAL A 659 -7.47 -28.85 37.08
CA VAL A 659 -8.54 -27.86 36.97
C VAL A 659 -8.37 -27.17 35.62
N PHE A 660 -9.37 -27.35 34.77
CA PHE A 660 -9.51 -26.69 33.50
C PHE A 660 -10.42 -25.48 33.62
N SER A 661 -10.00 -24.36 33.07
CA SER A 661 -10.75 -23.09 33.12
C SER A 661 -10.94 -22.52 31.72
N VAL A 662 -12.11 -21.90 31.51
CA VAL A 662 -12.42 -21.08 30.35
C VAL A 662 -12.75 -19.69 30.86
N SER A 663 -12.06 -18.69 30.31
CA SER A 663 -12.19 -17.29 30.76
C SER A 663 -12.48 -16.38 29.57
N ALA A 664 -13.36 -15.41 29.77
CA ALA A 664 -13.68 -14.37 28.81
C ALA A 664 -14.19 -13.13 29.56
N ASN A 665 -13.76 -11.94 29.16
CA ASN A 665 -14.20 -10.65 29.71
C ASN A 665 -14.21 -10.59 31.25
N GLY A 666 -13.12 -11.04 31.87
CA GLY A 666 -13.00 -11.09 33.36
C GLY A 666 -13.74 -12.24 34.06
N LEU A 667 -14.69 -12.90 33.38
CA LEU A 667 -15.43 -14.04 33.88
C LEU A 667 -14.65 -15.34 33.69
N THR A 668 -14.77 -16.29 34.62
CA THR A 668 -14.04 -17.58 34.56
C THR A 668 -14.91 -18.74 35.03
N GLY A 669 -15.19 -19.65 34.12
CA GLY A 669 -15.76 -20.97 34.42
C GLY A 669 -14.67 -22.01 34.70
N LYS A 670 -14.88 -22.91 35.67
CA LYS A 670 -13.89 -23.93 36.08
C LYS A 670 -14.53 -25.31 36.21
N THR A 671 -13.78 -26.33 35.78
CA THR A 671 -14.18 -27.74 36.00
C THR A 671 -12.92 -28.61 36.17
N ARG A 672 -13.09 -29.79 36.82
CA ARG A 672 -12.05 -30.81 36.79
C ARG A 672 -12.27 -31.72 35.61
N ILE A 673 -11.21 -31.96 34.85
CA ILE A 673 -11.16 -32.91 33.73
C ILE A 673 -10.41 -34.16 34.13
N ASN A 674 -10.68 -35.28 33.43
CA ASN A 674 -10.00 -36.57 33.61
C ASN A 674 -9.66 -37.17 32.25
N SER A 675 -9.10 -38.37 32.18
CA SER A 675 -8.68 -39.00 30.93
C SER A 675 -9.84 -39.46 30.01
N ILE A 676 -11.08 -39.27 30.41
CA ILE A 676 -12.25 -39.53 29.56
C ILE A 676 -12.56 -38.26 28.77
N CYS A 677 -12.53 -38.39 27.45
CA CYS A 677 -12.88 -37.28 26.57
C CYS A 677 -14.36 -36.91 26.69
N ARG A 678 -14.66 -35.63 26.92
CA ARG A 678 -16.01 -35.10 27.06
C ARG A 678 -16.10 -33.67 26.55
N THR A 679 -17.28 -33.29 26.08
CA THR A 679 -17.60 -31.92 25.77
C THR A 679 -18.11 -31.21 27.06
N TYR A 680 -17.55 -30.07 27.35
CA TYR A 680 -17.99 -29.13 28.38
C TYR A 680 -18.52 -27.88 27.70
N LEU A 681 -19.70 -27.40 28.15
CA LEU A 681 -20.33 -26.20 27.63
C LEU A 681 -20.33 -25.09 28.70
N PHE A 682 -19.57 -24.07 28.47
CA PHE A 682 -19.51 -22.89 29.33
C PHE A 682 -20.41 -21.81 28.75
N ARG A 683 -21.39 -21.32 29.55
CA ARG A 683 -22.28 -20.24 29.13
C ARG A 683 -21.88 -18.96 29.82
N PHE A 684 -21.67 -17.94 29.03
CA PHE A 684 -21.21 -16.62 29.44
C PHE A 684 -22.27 -15.56 29.11
N SER A 685 -22.26 -14.45 29.85
CA SER A 685 -22.87 -13.18 29.52
C SER A 685 -21.79 -12.10 29.32
N ASP A 686 -22.20 -10.90 28.88
CA ASP A 686 -21.38 -9.71 28.85
C ASP A 686 -20.19 -9.78 27.86
N GLY A 687 -20.34 -10.54 26.77
CA GLY A 687 -19.42 -10.50 25.63
C GLY A 687 -19.43 -9.13 24.97
N ILE A 688 -18.25 -8.67 24.52
CA ILE A 688 -18.03 -7.38 23.88
C ILE A 688 -17.59 -7.58 22.42
N SER A 689 -17.40 -6.48 21.68
CA SER A 689 -17.00 -6.53 20.27
C SER A 689 -15.61 -7.15 20.04
N LYS A 690 -14.77 -7.17 21.07
CA LYS A 690 -13.42 -7.75 21.05
C LYS A 690 -13.19 -8.64 22.26
N THR A 691 -13.77 -9.82 22.28
CA THR A 691 -13.69 -10.78 23.40
C THR A 691 -12.74 -11.92 23.04
N PRO A 692 -11.51 -11.98 23.58
CA PRO A 692 -10.72 -13.20 23.53
C PRO A 692 -11.22 -14.22 24.55
N VAL A 693 -11.17 -15.51 24.19
CA VAL A 693 -11.52 -16.61 25.09
C VAL A 693 -10.28 -17.42 25.42
N THR A 694 -9.97 -17.55 26.71
CA THR A 694 -8.77 -18.25 27.19
C THR A 694 -9.11 -19.60 27.83
N PHE A 695 -8.47 -20.65 27.36
CA PHE A 695 -8.50 -22.01 27.91
C PHE A 695 -7.21 -22.26 28.68
N ALA A 696 -7.30 -22.68 29.94
CA ALA A 696 -6.10 -22.84 30.75
C ALA A 696 -6.17 -24.02 31.73
N THR A 697 -5.01 -24.50 32.17
CA THR A 697 -4.86 -25.43 33.27
C THR A 697 -4.02 -24.82 34.41
N ASN A 698 -4.34 -25.12 35.64
CA ASN A 698 -3.53 -24.68 36.78
C ASN A 698 -2.25 -25.52 36.95
N LEU A 699 -2.34 -26.80 36.69
CA LEU A 699 -1.25 -27.78 36.73
C LEU A 699 -1.70 -29.01 35.97
N GLY A 700 -0.80 -29.66 35.23
CA GLY A 700 -1.12 -30.83 34.42
C GLY A 700 -1.65 -30.46 33.02
N ARG A 701 -2.06 -31.44 32.28
CA ARG A 701 -2.32 -31.39 30.82
C ARG A 701 -3.80 -31.43 30.51
N ALA A 702 -4.28 -30.44 29.73
CA ALA A 702 -5.53 -30.51 29.00
C ALA A 702 -5.25 -30.84 27.54
N ILE A 703 -5.89 -31.85 26.98
CA ILE A 703 -5.73 -32.31 25.60
C ILE A 703 -7.08 -32.04 24.92
N ILE A 704 -7.12 -30.97 24.11
CA ILE A 704 -8.31 -30.41 23.51
C ILE A 704 -8.46 -30.99 22.09
N ASP A 705 -9.60 -31.57 21.81
CA ASP A 705 -9.99 -32.07 20.49
C ASP A 705 -10.55 -30.96 19.62
N SER A 706 -11.51 -30.21 20.14
CA SER A 706 -12.20 -29.17 19.41
C SER A 706 -12.74 -28.07 20.33
N ILE A 707 -12.88 -26.89 19.77
CA ILE A 707 -13.49 -25.70 20.38
C ILE A 707 -14.52 -25.16 19.41
N THR A 708 -15.74 -24.92 19.89
CA THR A 708 -16.80 -24.22 19.16
C THR A 708 -17.37 -23.12 20.04
N ILE A 709 -17.39 -21.89 19.55
CA ILE A 709 -17.95 -20.72 20.24
C ILE A 709 -19.18 -20.26 19.49
N VAL A 710 -20.29 -20.12 20.19
CA VAL A 710 -21.61 -19.81 19.63
C VAL A 710 -22.15 -18.55 20.26
N ARG A 711 -22.62 -17.60 19.44
CA ARG A 711 -23.29 -16.37 19.91
C ARG A 711 -24.70 -16.69 20.36
N GLY A 712 -25.14 -16.09 21.46
CA GLY A 712 -26.45 -16.33 22.06
C GLY A 712 -26.57 -17.70 22.71
N ASP A 713 -27.79 -18.28 22.71
CA ASP A 713 -28.06 -19.61 23.22
C ASP A 713 -27.57 -20.69 22.21
N ASP A 714 -27.06 -21.79 22.72
CA ASP A 714 -26.58 -22.93 21.92
C ASP A 714 -27.74 -23.75 21.26
N GLU A 715 -29.00 -23.41 21.58
CA GLU A 715 -30.21 -24.07 21.03
C GLU A 715 -30.18 -25.60 21.04
N GLY A 716 -29.46 -26.17 22.01
CA GLY A 716 -29.32 -27.62 22.12
C GLY A 716 -28.30 -28.26 21.16
N MET A 717 -27.44 -27.47 20.48
CA MET A 717 -26.37 -28.00 19.62
C MET A 717 -25.42 -28.95 20.36
N PHE A 718 -25.32 -28.83 21.69
CA PHE A 718 -24.42 -29.62 22.54
C PHE A 718 -25.24 -30.36 23.65
N ALA A 719 -26.31 -31.06 23.27
CA ALA A 719 -27.25 -31.68 24.21
C ALA A 719 -26.59 -32.66 25.21
N ASP A 720 -25.50 -33.33 24.83
CA ASP A 720 -24.75 -34.26 25.67
C ASP A 720 -23.61 -33.63 26.45
N ALA A 721 -23.41 -32.30 26.34
CA ALA A 721 -22.32 -31.59 27.01
C ALA A 721 -22.62 -31.40 28.49
N LYS A 722 -21.56 -31.41 29.30
CA LYS A 722 -21.67 -30.98 30.70
C LYS A 722 -21.71 -29.46 30.77
N VAL A 723 -22.86 -28.90 31.10
CA VAL A 723 -23.07 -27.46 31.21
C VAL A 723 -22.42 -26.88 32.46
N ILE A 724 -21.81 -25.71 32.32
CA ILE A 724 -21.20 -24.91 33.37
C ILE A 724 -21.68 -23.46 33.13
N GLU A 725 -22.56 -23.00 34.02
CA GLU A 725 -22.99 -21.60 34.01
C GLU A 725 -21.86 -20.74 34.62
N VAL A 726 -21.44 -19.73 33.88
CA VAL A 726 -20.40 -18.81 34.31
C VAL A 726 -21.07 -17.51 34.73
N SER A 727 -20.86 -17.13 36.01
CA SER A 727 -21.45 -15.91 36.59
C SER A 727 -20.39 -15.13 37.35
N GLY A 728 -20.55 -13.84 37.42
CA GLY A 728 -19.64 -12.92 38.13
C GLY A 728 -19.90 -11.48 37.68
N GLU A 729 -19.06 -10.57 38.12
CA GLU A 729 -19.06 -9.22 37.58
C GLU A 729 -18.00 -9.16 36.48
N PRO A 730 -18.39 -8.77 35.23
CA PRO A 730 -17.47 -8.66 34.13
C PRO A 730 -16.47 -7.53 34.36
N GLU A 731 -15.31 -7.63 33.72
CA GLU A 731 -14.36 -6.52 33.69
C GLU A 731 -14.91 -5.43 32.74
N ILE A 732 -15.01 -4.19 33.25
CA ILE A 732 -15.45 -3.05 32.45
C ILE A 732 -14.28 -2.65 31.55
N ILE A 733 -14.37 -2.95 30.25
CA ILE A 733 -13.40 -2.51 29.25
C ILE A 733 -13.88 -1.16 28.68
N GLU A 734 -13.14 -0.09 28.99
CA GLU A 734 -13.36 1.22 28.36
C GLU A 734 -13.01 1.10 26.86
N GLY A 735 -13.93 1.48 25.98
CA GLY A 735 -13.71 1.54 24.53
C GLY A 735 -14.33 0.39 23.73
N ASP A 736 -15.27 -0.36 24.30
CA ASP A 736 -16.06 -1.34 23.53
C ASP A 736 -16.86 -0.61 22.43
N VAL A 737 -16.65 -1.03 21.17
CA VAL A 737 -17.26 -0.41 19.98
C VAL A 737 -18.59 -1.10 19.70
N GLU A 738 -19.61 -0.33 19.27
CA GLU A 738 -20.85 -0.91 18.77
C GLU A 738 -20.57 -1.81 17.56
N ASP A 739 -21.31 -2.92 17.45
CA ASP A 739 -21.23 -3.81 16.29
C ASP A 739 -21.97 -3.15 15.12
N ASN A 740 -21.20 -2.54 14.18
CA ASN A 740 -21.72 -1.83 13.01
C ASN A 740 -21.96 -2.74 11.80
N ASP A 741 -22.00 -4.05 11.97
CA ASP A 741 -22.21 -4.99 10.88
C ASP A 741 -23.70 -5.14 10.55
N PHE A 742 -24.35 -3.99 10.28
CA PHE A 742 -25.75 -3.90 9.97
C PHE A 742 -26.00 -3.85 8.47
N ILE A 743 -27.20 -4.29 8.08
CA ILE A 743 -27.82 -4.01 6.78
C ILE A 743 -29.14 -3.25 6.97
N HIS A 744 -29.44 -2.36 6.06
CA HIS A 744 -30.73 -1.68 6.01
C HIS A 744 -31.82 -2.69 5.62
N ALA A 745 -32.75 -2.96 6.52
CA ALA A 745 -33.88 -3.86 6.27
C ALA A 745 -35.09 -3.13 5.68
N ASP A 746 -35.31 -1.87 6.09
CA ASP A 746 -36.40 -1.02 5.63
C ASP A 746 -35.97 0.46 5.73
N THR A 747 -36.56 1.34 4.91
CA THR A 747 -36.21 2.77 4.86
C THR A 747 -37.47 3.61 4.86
N LEU A 748 -37.55 4.56 5.81
CA LEU A 748 -38.59 5.60 5.85
C LEU A 748 -37.91 6.95 5.55
N THR A 749 -38.39 7.62 4.50
CA THR A 749 -37.91 8.96 4.13
C THR A 749 -38.94 10.01 4.51
N VAL A 750 -38.52 11.08 5.21
CA VAL A 750 -39.34 12.23 5.56
C VAL A 750 -38.70 13.48 4.97
N GLU A 751 -39.40 14.16 4.09
CA GLU A 751 -38.92 15.33 3.34
C GLU A 751 -39.55 16.64 3.82
N GLY A 752 -38.91 17.77 3.51
CA GLY A 752 -39.45 19.12 3.72
C GLY A 752 -39.51 19.59 5.18
N ILE A 753 -38.69 19.00 6.05
CA ILE A 753 -38.58 19.35 7.45
C ILE A 753 -37.90 20.74 7.54
N LYS A 754 -38.54 21.68 8.24
CA LYS A 754 -38.04 23.06 8.41
C LYS A 754 -37.35 23.28 9.75
N GLU A 755 -37.65 22.43 10.72
CA GLU A 755 -37.07 22.40 12.04
C GLU A 755 -35.71 21.68 12.00
N LEU A 756 -34.89 21.86 13.05
CA LEU A 756 -33.61 21.16 13.21
C LEU A 756 -33.77 19.83 13.99
N SER A 757 -34.96 19.30 13.98
CA SER A 757 -35.26 18.01 14.61
C SER A 757 -36.51 17.36 14.01
N TYR A 758 -36.63 16.06 14.15
CA TYR A 758 -37.81 15.27 13.77
C TYR A 758 -37.99 14.13 14.76
N THR A 759 -39.27 13.90 15.20
CA THR A 759 -39.58 12.80 16.13
C THR A 759 -40.16 11.62 15.38
N PHE A 760 -39.58 10.47 15.53
CA PHE A 760 -40.04 9.20 15.06
C PHE A 760 -40.83 8.51 16.19
N ASP A 761 -42.06 8.12 15.91
CA ASP A 761 -42.94 7.39 16.81
C ASP A 761 -43.40 6.06 16.17
N ASN A 762 -43.91 5.12 16.98
CA ASN A 762 -44.39 3.83 16.56
C ASN A 762 -43.33 2.93 15.94
N LEU A 763 -42.10 3.05 16.41
CA LEU A 763 -41.01 2.14 16.10
C LEU A 763 -41.16 0.83 16.88
N ASP A 764 -40.53 -0.24 16.41
CA ASP A 764 -40.51 -1.51 17.13
C ASP A 764 -39.62 -1.37 18.38
N PRO A 765 -40.07 -1.92 19.53
CA PRO A 765 -39.25 -1.96 20.74
C PRO A 765 -38.08 -2.95 20.57
N LYS A 766 -36.99 -2.66 21.26
CA LYS A 766 -35.77 -3.50 21.24
C LYS A 766 -35.25 -3.77 19.83
N ALA A 767 -35.30 -2.76 18.96
CA ALA A 767 -34.84 -2.81 17.61
C ALA A 767 -33.75 -1.76 17.33
N TYR A 768 -32.86 -2.06 16.42
CA TYR A 768 -31.85 -1.11 15.95
C TYR A 768 -32.38 -0.30 14.77
N TYR A 769 -32.14 0.98 14.81
CA TYR A 769 -32.40 1.93 13.73
C TYR A 769 -31.16 2.77 13.50
N SER A 770 -31.01 3.32 12.29
CA SER A 770 -30.12 4.45 12.05
C SER A 770 -30.84 5.57 11.31
N PHE A 771 -30.33 6.78 11.42
CA PHE A 771 -30.86 7.88 10.64
C PHE A 771 -29.75 8.74 10.08
N ALA A 772 -30.00 9.30 8.89
CA ALA A 772 -29.14 10.26 8.21
C ALA A 772 -29.98 11.43 7.70
N VAL A 773 -29.36 12.63 7.63
CA VAL A 773 -30.05 13.86 7.26
C VAL A 773 -29.34 14.54 6.10
N LYS A 774 -30.09 15.02 5.10
CA LYS A 774 -29.56 15.92 4.08
C LYS A 774 -30.22 17.28 4.13
N ALA A 775 -29.49 18.32 3.82
CA ALA A 775 -29.98 19.68 3.66
C ALA A 775 -30.48 19.88 2.22
N VAL A 776 -31.59 20.59 2.06
CA VAL A 776 -32.23 20.92 0.77
C VAL A 776 -32.35 22.44 0.66
N GLY A 777 -31.76 23.03 -0.37
CA GLY A 777 -31.84 24.45 -0.73
C GLY A 777 -32.77 24.69 -1.92
N ASN A 778 -32.69 25.90 -2.52
CA ASN A 778 -33.50 26.23 -3.70
C ASN A 778 -33.08 25.43 -4.96
N ASP A 779 -31.78 25.35 -5.21
CA ASP A 779 -31.20 24.76 -6.42
C ASP A 779 -30.11 23.75 -6.09
N ALA A 780 -29.97 23.35 -4.83
CA ALA A 780 -28.91 22.47 -4.35
C ALA A 780 -29.38 21.60 -3.18
N GLU A 781 -28.82 20.42 -3.08
CA GLU A 781 -28.97 19.51 -1.95
C GLU A 781 -27.57 19.11 -1.43
N SER A 782 -27.47 18.80 -0.15
CA SER A 782 -26.29 18.15 0.38
C SER A 782 -26.30 16.65 0.11
N VAL A 783 -25.17 15.96 0.33
CA VAL A 783 -25.21 14.54 0.63
C VAL A 783 -25.93 14.30 1.95
N PHE A 784 -26.30 13.04 2.23
CA PHE A 784 -26.71 12.67 3.58
C PHE A 784 -25.52 12.74 4.52
N SER A 785 -25.77 13.09 5.78
CA SER A 785 -24.81 12.96 6.87
C SER A 785 -24.39 11.51 7.10
N ASP A 786 -23.36 11.30 7.90
CA ASP A 786 -23.11 10.00 8.49
C ASP A 786 -24.33 9.54 9.32
N GLU A 787 -24.50 8.22 9.39
CA GLU A 787 -25.62 7.63 10.12
C GLU A 787 -25.39 7.61 11.63
N VAL A 788 -26.45 7.88 12.38
CA VAL A 788 -26.45 7.69 13.85
C VAL A 788 -27.30 6.47 14.18
N VAL A 789 -26.71 5.48 14.83
CA VAL A 789 -27.39 4.26 15.25
C VAL A 789 -28.12 4.47 16.58
N VAL A 790 -29.35 3.97 16.68
CA VAL A 790 -30.23 4.10 17.86
C VAL A 790 -30.83 2.74 18.19
N TYR A 791 -30.86 2.38 19.48
CA TYR A 791 -31.52 1.17 19.98
C TYR A 791 -32.72 1.53 20.83
N THR A 792 -33.91 1.00 20.50
CA THR A 792 -35.20 1.31 21.16
C THR A 792 -35.44 0.34 22.33
N ASP A 793 -34.83 0.58 23.50
CA ASP A 793 -34.95 -0.28 24.70
C ASP A 793 -35.66 0.38 25.89
N GLY A 794 -36.09 1.63 25.70
CA GLY A 794 -36.68 2.42 26.81
C GLY A 794 -35.67 2.93 27.86
N THR A 795 -34.38 2.66 27.68
CA THR A 795 -33.30 3.29 28.42
C THR A 795 -32.73 4.45 27.60
N SER A 796 -32.43 5.58 28.22
CA SER A 796 -31.84 6.72 27.52
C SER A 796 -30.36 6.44 27.19
N SER A 797 -30.09 5.59 26.22
CA SER A 797 -28.76 5.37 25.71
C SER A 797 -28.52 6.29 24.53
N ILE A 798 -27.60 7.23 24.66
CA ILE A 798 -27.03 7.96 23.54
C ILE A 798 -26.05 7.00 22.86
N VAL A 799 -26.45 6.45 21.72
CA VAL A 799 -25.53 5.73 20.85
C VAL A 799 -24.73 6.76 20.07
N LEU A 800 -23.43 6.83 20.34
CA LEU A 800 -22.54 7.75 19.65
C LEU A 800 -22.37 7.31 18.18
N PRO A 801 -22.20 8.25 17.23
CA PRO A 801 -21.93 7.90 15.83
C PRO A 801 -20.73 6.97 15.74
N GLY A 802 -20.84 5.92 14.91
CA GLY A 802 -19.77 4.99 14.67
C GLY A 802 -18.57 5.70 14.06
N ASN A 803 -17.51 5.88 14.83
CA ASN A 803 -16.23 6.31 14.29
C ASN A 803 -15.55 5.10 13.66
N ASN A 804 -15.27 5.18 12.36
CA ASN A 804 -14.26 4.33 11.74
C ASN A 804 -12.93 4.57 12.48
N ILE A 805 -12.42 3.52 13.13
CA ILE A 805 -11.18 3.60 13.91
C ILE A 805 -10.03 3.35 12.95
N TYR A 806 -9.33 4.39 12.55
CA TYR A 806 -7.89 4.33 12.31
C TYR A 806 -7.30 5.69 12.70
N GLY A 807 -6.31 5.66 13.61
CA GLY A 807 -5.30 6.70 13.76
C GLY A 807 -5.36 7.55 15.01
N ASP A 808 -4.32 7.53 15.61
CA ASP A 808 -3.51 8.28 16.56
C ASP A 808 -4.10 9.44 17.38
N GLU A 809 -3.74 9.36 18.67
CA GLU A 809 -3.97 10.31 19.72
C GLU A 809 -3.46 11.74 19.44
N LYS A 810 -4.37 12.61 19.01
CA LYS A 810 -4.35 14.03 19.42
C LYS A 810 -5.77 14.58 19.41
N SER A 811 -6.63 14.05 20.27
CA SER A 811 -8.01 14.51 20.38
C SER A 811 -8.10 15.80 21.19
N SER A 812 -8.71 16.82 20.61
CA SER A 812 -9.15 18.02 21.31
C SER A 812 -10.12 17.64 22.43
N THR A 813 -9.86 18.13 23.64
CA THR A 813 -10.78 17.97 24.77
C THR A 813 -12.01 18.82 24.55
N MET A 814 -13.19 18.23 24.50
CA MET A 814 -14.48 18.94 24.48
C MET A 814 -15.13 18.86 25.87
N ILE A 815 -15.70 19.98 26.33
CA ILE A 815 -16.33 20.08 27.62
C ILE A 815 -17.80 20.48 27.42
N PHE A 816 -18.71 19.74 28.06
CA PHE A 816 -20.14 19.99 27.98
C PHE A 816 -20.71 20.19 29.40
N THR A 817 -21.75 20.98 29.55
CA THR A 817 -22.61 21.01 30.75
C THR A 817 -23.52 19.78 30.74
N VAL A 818 -24.17 19.46 31.89
CA VAL A 818 -25.09 18.28 32.00
C VAL A 818 -26.29 18.35 31.05
N ASP A 819 -26.65 19.53 30.62
CA ASP A 819 -27.72 19.83 29.66
C ASP A 819 -27.23 19.84 28.20
N GLY A 820 -26.00 19.32 27.96
CA GLY A 820 -25.45 19.09 26.63
C GLY A 820 -24.83 20.31 25.92
N VAL A 821 -24.78 21.46 26.60
CA VAL A 821 -24.21 22.69 26.02
C VAL A 821 -22.69 22.62 26.04
N ARG A 822 -22.04 22.70 24.91
CA ARG A 822 -20.58 22.77 24.80
C ARG A 822 -20.05 24.08 25.38
N VAL A 823 -19.02 23.97 26.21
CA VAL A 823 -18.34 25.13 26.82
C VAL A 823 -16.82 25.01 26.59
N ASN A 824 -16.16 26.15 26.49
CA ASN A 824 -14.71 26.19 26.22
C ASN A 824 -13.90 25.87 27.50
N ASP A 825 -14.50 26.02 28.68
CA ASP A 825 -13.86 25.79 29.97
C ASP A 825 -14.90 25.51 31.06
N MET A 826 -14.46 25.04 32.23
CA MET A 826 -15.29 24.79 33.39
C MET A 826 -15.24 25.99 34.36
N ASN A 827 -15.69 27.16 33.96
CA ASN A 827 -15.55 28.41 34.74
C ASN A 827 -16.58 28.58 35.86
N LYS A 828 -17.61 27.75 35.89
CA LYS A 828 -18.66 27.80 36.95
C LYS A 828 -18.65 26.47 37.72
N PRO A 829 -19.00 26.50 39.05
CA PRO A 829 -19.27 25.25 39.77
C PRO A 829 -20.43 24.49 39.08
N GLY A 830 -20.25 23.17 38.92
CA GLY A 830 -21.26 22.35 38.31
C GLY A 830 -20.72 20.98 37.86
N LEU A 831 -21.62 20.10 37.38
CA LEU A 831 -21.28 18.82 36.77
C LEU A 831 -21.03 19.06 35.30
N TYR A 832 -19.91 18.58 34.80
CA TYR A 832 -19.48 18.66 33.42
C TYR A 832 -19.20 17.29 32.83
N ILE A 833 -19.42 17.17 31.53
CA ILE A 833 -19.05 16.00 30.69
C ILE A 833 -17.83 16.39 29.87
N ILE A 834 -16.72 15.75 30.10
CA ILE A 834 -15.47 15.97 29.36
C ILE A 834 -15.32 14.81 28.37
N LYS A 835 -15.27 15.13 27.04
CA LYS A 835 -14.99 14.19 25.96
C LYS A 835 -13.56 14.40 25.47
N ARG A 836 -12.76 13.33 25.42
CA ARG A 836 -11.45 13.26 24.75
C ARG A 836 -11.46 12.06 23.81
N GLY A 837 -11.52 12.31 22.49
CA GLY A 837 -11.75 11.21 21.56
C GLY A 837 -13.00 10.41 21.94
N ASN A 838 -12.87 9.09 22.05
CA ASN A 838 -13.95 8.19 22.45
C ASN A 838 -14.16 8.10 23.99
N SER A 839 -13.34 8.77 24.79
CA SER A 839 -13.46 8.75 26.24
C SER A 839 -14.35 9.87 26.74
N VAL A 840 -15.39 9.53 27.54
CA VAL A 840 -16.32 10.47 28.15
C VAL A 840 -16.21 10.36 29.67
N ARG A 841 -15.90 11.46 30.35
CA ARG A 841 -15.76 11.52 31.80
C ARG A 841 -16.71 12.57 32.40
N LYS A 842 -17.47 12.19 33.43
CA LYS A 842 -18.20 13.15 34.26
C LYS A 842 -17.26 13.74 35.32
N THR A 843 -17.25 15.05 35.43
CA THR A 843 -16.39 15.77 36.40
C THR A 843 -17.21 16.83 37.13
N ILE A 844 -17.06 16.95 38.45
CA ILE A 844 -17.67 18.02 39.23
C ILE A 844 -16.61 19.08 39.48
N LYS A 845 -16.92 20.33 39.13
CA LYS A 845 -16.17 21.49 39.55
C LYS A 845 -16.88 22.11 40.76
N TYR A 846 -16.18 22.26 41.82
CA TYR A 846 -16.63 22.90 43.06
C TYR A 846 -16.43 24.41 43.01
#